data_b892a56503384c3823772605b9e61198
#
_entry.id   b892a56503384c3823772605b9e61198
#
_cell.length_a   1.000
_cell.length_b   1.000
_cell.length_c   1.000
_cell.angle_alpha   90.00
_cell.angle_beta   90.00
_cell.angle_gamma   90.00
#
_symmetry.space_group_name_H-M   'P 1'
#
loop_
_entity.id
_entity.type
_entity.pdbx_description
1 polymer ?
#
loop_
_entity_poly.entity_id
_entity_poly.type
_entity_poly.pdbx_seq_one_letter_code
_entity_poly.pdbx_strand_id
1 'polypeptide(L)'
;MKIRYALLVALSLSLPSYGQKKQSAKATPQIQRVQQIQRILKPNTSRQKDRNRINIPLTRELIDYGMKKHDLNILLQGYSELWLRTVDRDPEAKTNAYQTLHELKSLPWLTATDRLALKLFTLRYYSRHQDRYRYRSEEIVAKNVDPINPDHWSERDYNTFYTTRIRELISEPAALSASLKPYSAAFSIDEGAIGEPTFGTELLNNFPEDDALEALHREVLKILRPAAEASKSIYYRALIDRHQILLDKDKMTETQRIEALEGYLKKYATHQEVSTGLSSLLGIYPYQRLRRARFLESVIQRVTALTPGMRKQLGEEAKRCRRPDLLQRADHSYLDRVGVHLEAPYLVTKATVQLYKVPTIIRPDTREDWKPGRQDKPIATKEVTFQLDDLGEGKGAKPFSLDLPTAGNYILLTKFGYSPEASSKDLDAENSLMRTEYVYLAHEAGDVGSHQWLNARTGAPVADQSFDTYHLSSVRGDFEHKGDVKTDALGYYLLKDGEWRYFMASGKDPLIAYSYHSRGRNRSDGPADPLRLYAYQGYVTTDRPAYRPGQTAHIYGVYSEVRMHAEDARVAASKALTLEVINASYEKVQELKVQTDAFGRFSTSITLPKDGLTGDYRIRARTASERDQELSPEFSCEFAVFEYKREGTELTVDMPQPPYQYGGTLPITGSVRTLSGSPVADARVSYTLRRSVSLWSFRELSVDYSDRSEIEDITSEVVTDASGRFSFTVPLPEDPQKLTQRKGDYFAPWYSYTLTVTSTDGAGESHQEILNIPIGQPVGAVSVDLPQLIDRKSASTTLRFTNELHTLRSELPTVHYRLMQGKKVHLEGTTPTDSVIELAPRLATLPSGRYELDYTVKYRDSLSYVGQMALYLFDTRDSKVSDLRAPLLLSAGDGKYGGGKKPVVYYATSLPDAYIYYSVYSQRGPIASGVLRPKAGALCTLPIDISKEPTEPEEIDVKLYTVRDGRFLREEVKLQRTQPEKQLQITWDSFRDRLKAGDKETWSFTLR
;
A
#
# COMPACT_ATOMS: atom_id res chain seq x y z
N MET A 1 10.68 1.89 1.30
CA MET A 1 11.09 1.26 2.57
C MET A 1 12.12 0.12 2.46
N LYS A 2 12.07 -0.79 1.47
CA LYS A 2 13.10 -1.85 1.30
C LYS A 2 14.45 -1.38 0.71
N ILE A 3 14.54 -0.21 0.13
CA ILE A 3 15.73 0.33 -0.56
C ILE A 3 16.70 1.05 0.40
N ARG A 4 16.23 1.60 1.52
CA ARG A 4 17.11 2.27 2.51
C ARG A 4 18.01 1.30 3.30
N TYR A 5 17.56 0.05 3.49
CA TYR A 5 18.37 -0.96 4.20
C TYR A 5 19.55 -1.50 3.38
N ALA A 6 19.45 -1.48 2.06
CA ALA A 6 20.54 -1.95 1.18
C ALA A 6 21.72 -0.95 1.09
N LEU A 7 21.47 0.35 1.32
CA LEU A 7 22.51 1.38 1.23
C LEU A 7 23.41 1.46 2.47
N LEU A 8 22.91 1.13 3.66
CA LEU A 8 23.69 1.14 4.89
C LEU A 8 24.63 -0.08 5.03
N VAL A 9 24.28 -1.20 4.37
CA VAL A 9 25.13 -2.41 4.38
C VAL A 9 26.19 -2.40 3.27
N ALA A 10 25.96 -1.65 2.17
CA ALA A 10 26.89 -1.59 1.04
C ALA A 10 28.11 -0.66 1.25
N LEU A 11 28.07 0.21 2.25
CA LEU A 11 29.14 1.19 2.51
C LEU A 11 30.31 0.63 3.35
N SER A 12 30.25 -0.64 3.78
CA SER A 12 31.36 -1.26 4.54
C SER A 12 32.33 -2.12 3.70
N LEU A 13 32.17 -2.15 2.38
CA LEU A 13 32.91 -3.12 1.53
C LEU A 13 33.68 -2.47 0.38
N SER A 14 34.69 -1.63 0.65
CA SER A 14 35.82 -1.52 -0.29
C SER A 14 36.86 -0.52 0.17
N LEU A 15 37.97 -0.96 0.77
CA LEU A 15 39.26 -0.31 0.65
C LEU A 15 40.36 -1.37 0.73
N PRO A 16 41.42 -1.26 -0.12
CA PRO A 16 42.52 -2.20 -0.14
C PRO A 16 43.49 -1.97 1.02
N SER A 17 43.93 -3.06 1.62
CA SER A 17 44.92 -3.12 2.65
C SER A 17 46.31 -2.70 2.12
N TYR A 18 46.84 -1.58 2.59
CA TYR A 18 48.29 -1.32 2.52
C TYR A 18 48.92 -1.70 3.84
N GLY A 19 49.76 -2.68 3.77
CA GLY A 19 50.49 -3.19 4.94
C GLY A 19 51.63 -2.31 5.42
N GLN A 20 51.63 -2.00 6.69
CA GLN A 20 52.89 -1.71 7.41
C GLN A 20 53.08 -2.74 8.52
N LYS A 21 54.19 -3.49 8.42
CA LYS A 21 54.67 -4.42 9.45
C LYS A 21 55.12 -3.61 10.66
N LYS A 22 54.33 -3.58 11.74
CA LYS A 22 54.89 -3.33 13.10
C LYS A 22 55.04 -4.69 13.79
N GLN A 23 56.25 -4.96 14.27
CA GLN A 23 56.54 -6.10 15.14
C GLN A 23 55.65 -6.02 16.38
N SER A 24 54.67 -6.92 16.50
CA SER A 24 53.87 -7.08 17.70
C SER A 24 54.36 -8.24 18.53
N ALA A 25 54.39 -8.04 19.86
CA ALA A 25 54.61 -9.10 20.83
C ALA A 25 53.69 -10.30 20.51
N LYS A 26 54.20 -11.52 20.65
CA LYS A 26 53.44 -12.76 20.40
C LYS A 26 52.18 -12.77 21.26
N ALA A 27 51.01 -12.61 20.60
CA ALA A 27 49.72 -12.70 21.28
C ALA A 27 49.51 -14.08 21.90
N THR A 28 48.99 -14.12 23.12
CA THR A 28 48.65 -15.37 23.78
C THR A 28 47.64 -16.18 22.98
N PRO A 29 47.61 -17.51 23.08
CA PRO A 29 46.65 -18.35 22.32
C PRO A 29 45.18 -17.91 22.48
N GLN A 30 44.83 -17.40 23.64
CA GLN A 30 43.48 -16.89 23.92
C GLN A 30 43.15 -15.60 23.13
N ILE A 31 44.10 -14.66 23.03
CA ILE A 31 43.97 -13.43 22.24
C ILE A 31 43.85 -13.76 20.75
N GLN A 32 44.64 -14.73 20.26
CA GLN A 32 44.55 -15.24 18.88
C GLN A 32 43.17 -15.85 18.60
N ARG A 33 42.59 -16.55 19.59
CA ARG A 33 41.25 -17.15 19.47
C ARG A 33 40.18 -16.05 19.37
N VAL A 34 40.20 -15.04 20.21
CA VAL A 34 39.28 -13.88 20.17
C VAL A 34 39.37 -13.19 18.81
N GLN A 35 40.58 -12.90 18.32
CA GLN A 35 40.78 -12.29 17.00
C GLN A 35 40.24 -13.18 15.86
N GLN A 36 40.39 -14.49 15.98
CA GLN A 36 39.83 -15.43 15.02
C GLN A 36 38.29 -15.39 15.03
N ILE A 37 37.65 -15.37 16.19
CA ILE A 37 36.21 -15.27 16.36
C ILE A 37 35.72 -13.94 15.76
N GLN A 38 36.33 -12.82 16.06
CA GLN A 38 36.03 -11.52 15.52
C GLN A 38 36.12 -11.48 13.98
N ARG A 39 37.09 -12.18 13.37
CA ARG A 39 37.18 -12.32 11.90
C ARG A 39 36.03 -13.15 11.33
N ILE A 40 35.64 -14.22 12.02
CA ILE A 40 34.53 -15.09 11.60
C ILE A 40 33.19 -14.35 11.67
N LEU A 41 33.01 -13.49 12.67
CA LEU A 41 31.79 -12.73 12.89
C LEU A 41 31.64 -11.52 11.97
N LYS A 42 32.74 -11.05 11.31
CA LYS A 42 32.63 -9.97 10.32
C LYS A 42 31.70 -10.36 9.18
N PRO A 43 30.77 -9.46 8.77
CA PRO A 43 29.80 -9.79 7.75
C PRO A 43 30.44 -10.04 6.37
N ASN A 44 30.29 -11.22 5.83
CA ASN A 44 30.61 -11.57 4.45
C ASN A 44 29.40 -12.18 3.77
N THR A 45 29.03 -11.70 2.61
CA THR A 45 27.70 -11.60 2.01
C THR A 45 27.13 -12.85 1.35
N SER A 46 27.61 -14.06 1.56
CA SER A 46 27.03 -15.25 0.95
C SER A 46 26.79 -16.41 1.92
N ARG A 47 25.53 -16.86 2.00
CA ARG A 47 24.99 -18.01 2.75
C ARG A 47 24.56 -17.73 4.21
N GLN A 48 23.45 -17.06 4.36
CA GLN A 48 22.91 -16.56 5.65
C GLN A 48 22.30 -17.63 6.58
N LYS A 49 21.72 -18.73 6.04
CA LYS A 49 20.96 -19.70 6.85
C LYS A 49 21.81 -20.65 7.70
N ASP A 50 22.97 -21.10 7.22
CA ASP A 50 23.82 -22.07 7.95
C ASP A 50 24.75 -21.41 8.97
N ARG A 51 25.02 -20.11 8.86
CA ARG A 51 25.93 -19.36 9.72
C ARG A 51 25.40 -19.08 11.11
N ASN A 52 24.08 -18.95 11.26
CA ASN A 52 23.50 -18.58 12.56
C ASN A 52 23.60 -19.70 13.61
N ARG A 53 23.56 -20.97 13.23
CA ARG A 53 23.79 -22.08 14.16
C ARG A 53 25.23 -22.15 14.68
N ILE A 54 26.20 -21.80 13.85
CA ILE A 54 27.63 -21.87 14.18
C ILE A 54 28.06 -20.65 15.00
N ASN A 55 27.42 -19.52 14.87
CA ASN A 55 27.89 -18.25 15.42
C ASN A 55 27.40 -17.95 16.84
N ILE A 56 26.25 -18.50 17.28
CA ILE A 56 25.78 -18.32 18.66
C ILE A 56 26.76 -18.87 19.70
N PRO A 57 27.32 -20.07 19.57
CA PRO A 57 28.36 -20.55 20.46
C PRO A 57 29.59 -19.64 20.49
N LEU A 58 30.02 -19.07 19.36
CA LEU A 58 31.16 -18.17 19.27
C LEU A 58 30.91 -16.83 19.97
N THR A 59 29.69 -16.31 19.90
CA THR A 59 29.33 -15.09 20.64
C THR A 59 29.32 -15.30 22.12
N ARG A 60 28.85 -16.47 22.59
CA ARG A 60 28.95 -16.87 24.02
C ARG A 60 30.42 -16.99 24.46
N GLU A 61 31.28 -17.54 23.63
CA GLU A 61 32.75 -17.59 23.92
C GLU A 61 33.36 -16.20 24.11
N LEU A 62 32.90 -15.18 23.33
CA LEU A 62 33.32 -13.78 23.53
C LEU A 62 32.82 -13.23 24.87
N ILE A 63 31.57 -13.47 25.22
CA ILE A 63 30.96 -13.04 26.49
C ILE A 63 31.73 -13.65 27.66
N ASP A 64 31.97 -14.97 27.67
CA ASP A 64 32.70 -15.67 28.70
C ASP A 64 34.13 -15.18 28.84
N TYR A 65 34.80 -14.88 27.71
CA TYR A 65 36.15 -14.32 27.72
C TYR A 65 36.14 -12.92 28.34
N GLY A 66 35.22 -12.02 27.89
CA GLY A 66 35.09 -10.66 28.43
C GLY A 66 34.86 -10.65 29.96
N MET A 67 33.96 -11.52 30.43
CA MET A 67 33.68 -11.71 31.86
C MET A 67 34.91 -12.17 32.62
N LYS A 68 35.57 -13.23 32.16
CA LYS A 68 36.75 -13.81 32.81
C LYS A 68 37.97 -12.89 32.82
N LYS A 69 38.11 -12.03 31.84
CA LYS A 69 39.24 -11.08 31.69
C LYS A 69 38.93 -9.69 32.21
N HIS A 70 37.75 -9.42 32.68
CA HIS A 70 37.26 -8.09 33.08
C HIS A 70 37.40 -7.08 31.90
N ASP A 71 37.12 -7.57 30.67
CA ASP A 71 37.22 -6.76 29.45
C ASP A 71 35.80 -6.39 28.96
N LEU A 72 35.35 -5.20 29.35
CA LEU A 72 34.01 -4.71 29.00
C LEU A 72 33.86 -4.54 27.49
N ASN A 73 34.88 -4.16 26.74
CA ASN A 73 34.80 -3.97 25.29
C ASN A 73 34.45 -5.27 24.56
N ILE A 74 35.12 -6.37 24.89
CA ILE A 74 34.85 -7.68 24.31
C ILE A 74 33.51 -8.24 24.81
N LEU A 75 33.19 -8.02 26.07
CA LEU A 75 31.94 -8.43 26.69
C LEU A 75 30.72 -7.81 25.95
N LEU A 76 30.72 -6.51 25.77
CA LEU A 76 29.65 -5.79 25.07
C LEU A 76 29.61 -6.13 23.58
N GLN A 77 30.74 -6.38 22.93
CA GLN A 77 30.76 -6.91 21.57
C GLN A 77 30.03 -8.24 21.48
N GLY A 78 30.28 -9.16 22.40
CA GLY A 78 29.60 -10.45 22.47
C GLY A 78 28.06 -10.28 22.59
N TYR A 79 27.59 -9.40 23.46
CA TYR A 79 26.15 -9.10 23.60
C TYR A 79 25.57 -8.45 22.35
N SER A 80 26.26 -7.53 21.69
CA SER A 80 25.81 -6.94 20.43
C SER A 80 25.62 -7.98 19.34
N GLU A 81 26.55 -8.90 19.21
CA GLU A 81 26.50 -10.00 18.25
C GLU A 81 25.43 -11.04 18.59
N LEU A 82 25.25 -11.36 19.88
CA LEU A 82 24.20 -12.25 20.33
C LEU A 82 22.82 -11.69 19.98
N TRP A 83 22.59 -10.42 20.28
CA TRP A 83 21.35 -9.74 19.97
C TRP A 83 21.02 -9.77 18.46
N LEU A 84 21.96 -9.44 17.59
CA LEU A 84 21.76 -9.48 16.13
C LEU A 84 21.33 -10.85 15.59
N ARG A 85 21.61 -11.92 16.35
CA ARG A 85 21.39 -13.30 15.91
C ARG A 85 20.18 -13.98 16.54
N THR A 86 19.73 -13.51 17.70
CA THR A 86 18.64 -14.15 18.47
C THR A 86 17.30 -13.46 18.32
N VAL A 87 17.28 -12.20 17.94
CA VAL A 87 16.08 -11.33 17.93
C VAL A 87 14.88 -11.92 17.17
N ASP A 88 15.09 -12.71 16.11
CA ASP A 88 13.99 -13.22 15.28
C ASP A 88 13.59 -14.66 15.59
N ARG A 89 14.28 -15.35 16.51
CA ARG A 89 14.19 -16.82 16.56
C ARG A 89 13.99 -17.41 17.94
N ASP A 90 14.30 -16.67 18.98
CA ASP A 90 14.29 -17.17 20.35
C ASP A 90 13.91 -16.06 21.33
N PRO A 91 12.60 -15.90 21.63
CA PRO A 91 12.12 -14.87 22.55
C PRO A 91 12.73 -15.01 23.96
N GLU A 92 12.94 -16.23 24.45
CA GLU A 92 13.50 -16.47 25.78
C GLU A 92 14.97 -16.05 25.85
N ALA A 93 15.78 -16.43 24.86
CA ALA A 93 17.18 -15.99 24.77
C ALA A 93 17.30 -14.46 24.62
N LYS A 94 16.36 -13.81 23.97
CA LYS A 94 16.25 -12.36 23.85
C LYS A 94 15.98 -11.70 25.19
N THR A 95 14.96 -12.14 25.92
CA THR A 95 14.60 -11.64 27.25
C THR A 95 15.74 -11.82 28.22
N ASN A 96 16.39 -12.98 28.23
CA ASN A 96 17.58 -13.27 29.05
C ASN A 96 18.75 -12.33 28.70
N ALA A 97 18.91 -11.92 27.43
CA ALA A 97 19.98 -10.98 27.05
C ALA A 97 19.76 -9.58 27.64
N TYR A 98 18.51 -9.09 27.69
CA TYR A 98 18.20 -7.79 28.33
C TYR A 98 18.40 -7.87 29.83
N GLN A 99 17.93 -8.92 30.49
CA GLN A 99 18.13 -9.17 31.90
C GLN A 99 19.62 -9.13 32.24
N THR A 100 20.43 -9.90 31.52
CA THR A 100 21.88 -9.98 31.76
C THR A 100 22.55 -8.64 31.48
N LEU A 101 22.20 -7.91 30.43
CA LEU A 101 22.71 -6.59 30.14
C LEU A 101 22.41 -5.60 31.29
N HIS A 102 21.24 -5.69 31.88
CA HIS A 102 20.87 -4.90 33.06
C HIS A 102 21.73 -5.24 34.29
N GLU A 103 21.99 -6.52 34.50
CA GLU A 103 22.79 -7.00 35.64
C GLU A 103 24.27 -6.58 35.54
N LEU A 104 24.82 -6.34 34.33
CA LEU A 104 26.20 -5.92 34.13
C LEU A 104 26.56 -4.65 34.93
N LYS A 105 25.63 -3.76 35.19
CA LYS A 105 25.87 -2.51 35.95
C LYS A 105 26.37 -2.75 37.39
N SER A 106 26.08 -3.94 37.96
CA SER A 106 26.43 -4.32 39.32
C SER A 106 27.80 -4.98 39.43
N LEU A 107 28.50 -5.20 38.32
CA LEU A 107 29.82 -5.82 38.30
C LEU A 107 30.82 -4.97 39.09
N PRO A 108 31.54 -5.54 40.10
CA PRO A 108 32.38 -4.78 41.05
C PRO A 108 33.65 -4.25 40.42
N TRP A 109 34.09 -4.80 39.31
CA TRP A 109 35.32 -4.39 38.61
C TRP A 109 35.14 -3.23 37.61
N LEU A 110 33.93 -2.74 37.37
CA LEU A 110 33.67 -1.66 36.45
C LEU A 110 34.23 -0.34 36.97
N THR A 111 35.06 0.33 36.18
CA THR A 111 35.51 1.72 36.40
C THR A 111 34.38 2.72 36.13
N ALA A 112 34.57 3.98 36.47
CA ALA A 112 33.61 5.05 36.13
C ALA A 112 33.42 5.16 34.61
N THR A 113 34.52 5.04 33.83
CA THR A 113 34.46 5.06 32.36
C THR A 113 33.73 3.84 31.79
N ASP A 114 33.90 2.64 32.38
CA ASP A 114 33.17 1.44 32.01
C ASP A 114 31.66 1.62 32.24
N ARG A 115 31.31 2.24 33.37
CA ARG A 115 29.88 2.52 33.65
C ARG A 115 29.26 3.48 32.63
N LEU A 116 30.03 4.50 32.21
CA LEU A 116 29.60 5.42 31.15
C LEU A 116 29.43 4.69 29.81
N ALA A 117 30.42 3.85 29.44
CA ALA A 117 30.35 3.02 28.23
C ALA A 117 29.14 2.09 28.25
N LEU A 118 28.87 1.46 29.39
CA LEU A 118 27.69 0.57 29.54
C LEU A 118 26.36 1.33 29.39
N LYS A 119 26.26 2.53 30.00
CA LYS A 119 25.07 3.39 29.84
C LYS A 119 24.82 3.73 28.37
N LEU A 120 25.85 4.17 27.65
CA LEU A 120 25.78 4.54 26.23
C LEU A 120 25.46 3.32 25.34
N PHE A 121 26.09 2.18 25.63
CA PHE A 121 25.84 0.93 24.94
C PHE A 121 24.39 0.48 25.14
N THR A 122 23.85 0.58 26.36
CA THR A 122 22.47 0.24 26.68
C THR A 122 21.50 1.14 25.87
N LEU A 123 21.77 2.46 25.81
CA LEU A 123 20.96 3.37 24.99
C LEU A 123 20.89 2.89 23.52
N ARG A 124 22.06 2.64 22.90
CA ARG A 124 22.18 2.14 21.53
C ARG A 124 21.51 0.78 21.32
N TYR A 125 21.60 -0.11 22.30
CA TYR A 125 21.05 -1.45 22.22
C TYR A 125 19.52 -1.43 22.19
N TYR A 126 18.89 -0.59 23.03
CA TYR A 126 17.45 -0.42 23.07
C TYR A 126 16.90 0.39 21.88
N SER A 127 17.65 1.38 21.37
CA SER A 127 17.29 2.10 20.15
C SER A 127 17.19 1.17 18.94
N ARG A 128 18.13 0.25 18.76
CA ARG A 128 18.07 -0.76 17.71
C ARG A 128 16.87 -1.70 17.83
N HIS A 129 16.41 -1.95 19.05
CA HIS A 129 15.19 -2.72 19.27
C HIS A 129 13.96 -1.92 18.83
N GLN A 130 13.84 -0.67 19.20
CA GLN A 130 12.74 0.20 18.77
C GLN A 130 12.67 0.32 17.25
N ASP A 131 13.78 0.56 16.55
CA ASP A 131 13.83 0.65 15.09
C ASP A 131 13.26 -0.59 14.39
N ARG A 132 13.42 -1.75 15.00
CA ARG A 132 12.91 -3.01 14.44
C ARG A 132 11.41 -3.22 14.67
N TYR A 133 10.88 -2.68 15.77
CA TYR A 133 9.48 -2.84 16.19
C TYR A 133 8.66 -1.55 16.09
N ARG A 134 9.08 -0.63 15.25
CA ARG A 134 8.51 0.71 15.00
C ARG A 134 7.01 0.74 14.64
N TYR A 135 6.38 -0.41 14.42
CA TYR A 135 4.97 -0.53 14.04
C TYR A 135 4.06 -0.87 15.23
N ARG A 136 4.55 -0.81 16.46
CA ARG A 136 3.70 -1.01 17.63
C ARG A 136 2.86 0.25 17.85
N SER A 137 1.54 0.06 18.00
CA SER A 137 0.66 1.19 18.27
C SER A 137 0.95 1.75 19.66
N GLU A 138 0.72 3.05 19.86
CA GLU A 138 0.80 3.71 21.15
C GLU A 138 -0.13 3.10 22.21
N GLU A 139 -1.14 2.35 21.77
CA GLU A 139 -2.16 1.69 22.60
C GLU A 139 -1.69 0.39 23.28
N ILE A 140 -0.51 -0.12 22.90
CA ILE A 140 0.07 -1.32 23.54
C ILE A 140 0.73 -0.90 24.84
N VAL A 141 0.02 -1.01 25.92
CA VAL A 141 0.53 -0.69 27.26
C VAL A 141 0.47 -1.94 28.13
N ALA A 142 1.59 -2.31 28.76
CA ALA A 142 1.62 -3.29 29.83
C ALA A 142 1.18 -2.64 31.15
N LYS A 143 0.34 -3.29 31.94
CA LYS A 143 -0.10 -2.79 33.23
C LYS A 143 1.05 -2.56 34.21
N ASN A 144 2.03 -3.48 34.20
CA ASN A 144 3.30 -3.37 34.89
C ASN A 144 4.39 -3.44 33.86
N VAL A 145 4.83 -2.27 33.37
CA VAL A 145 5.92 -2.20 32.39
C VAL A 145 7.17 -2.76 33.04
N ASP A 146 7.69 -3.85 32.50
CA ASP A 146 9.01 -4.35 32.89
C ASP A 146 10.06 -3.33 32.44
N PRO A 147 10.76 -2.66 33.36
CA PRO A 147 11.73 -1.62 32.99
C PRO A 147 12.96 -2.16 32.24
N ILE A 148 13.06 -3.48 32.08
CA ILE A 148 14.19 -4.15 31.46
C ILE A 148 13.83 -4.73 30.10
N ASN A 149 12.60 -5.24 29.96
CA ASN A 149 12.15 -5.90 28.73
C ASN A 149 11.45 -4.93 27.78
N PRO A 150 12.13 -4.44 26.72
CA PRO A 150 11.56 -3.48 25.77
C PRO A 150 10.44 -4.08 24.90
N ASP A 151 10.21 -5.39 24.94
CA ASP A 151 9.09 -6.00 24.21
C ASP A 151 7.73 -5.54 24.73
N HIS A 152 7.70 -5.08 25.97
CA HIS A 152 6.49 -4.59 26.65
C HIS A 152 6.37 -3.06 26.65
N TRP A 153 7.29 -2.35 25.97
CA TRP A 153 7.33 -0.89 26.00
C TRP A 153 6.47 -0.29 24.90
N SER A 154 5.67 0.70 25.29
CA SER A 154 5.05 1.65 24.37
C SER A 154 6.08 2.68 23.90
N GLU A 155 5.74 3.49 22.91
CA GLU A 155 6.57 4.62 22.47
C GLU A 155 6.88 5.58 23.63
N ARG A 156 5.88 5.85 24.48
CA ARG A 156 6.06 6.64 25.71
C ARG A 156 7.09 6.04 26.66
N ASP A 157 7.12 4.71 26.81
CA ASP A 157 8.08 4.05 27.69
C ASP A 157 9.48 4.14 27.13
N TYR A 158 9.66 4.01 25.81
CA TYR A 158 10.93 4.29 25.14
C TYR A 158 11.38 5.74 25.36
N ASN A 159 10.49 6.72 25.16
CA ASN A 159 10.81 8.13 25.34
C ASN A 159 11.16 8.45 26.80
N THR A 160 10.48 7.82 27.75
CA THR A 160 10.81 7.91 29.17
C THR A 160 12.20 7.32 29.48
N PHE A 161 12.49 6.15 28.91
CA PHE A 161 13.79 5.49 29.04
C PHE A 161 14.90 6.36 28.43
N TYR A 162 14.72 6.87 27.21
CA TYR A 162 15.70 7.72 26.55
C TYR A 162 15.93 9.00 27.34
N THR A 163 14.87 9.68 27.73
CA THR A 163 14.98 10.91 28.53
C THR A 163 15.77 10.68 29.79
N THR A 164 15.46 9.61 30.54
CA THR A 164 16.16 9.27 31.77
C THR A 164 17.62 8.96 31.50
N ARG A 165 17.89 8.08 30.53
CA ARG A 165 19.24 7.62 30.23
C ARG A 165 20.12 8.71 29.63
N ILE A 166 19.58 9.53 28.75
CA ILE A 166 20.30 10.67 28.15
C ILE A 166 20.62 11.71 29.23
N ARG A 167 19.69 12.05 30.13
CA ARG A 167 19.95 12.95 31.26
C ARG A 167 21.02 12.43 32.21
N GLU A 168 21.03 11.12 32.49
CA GLU A 168 22.12 10.50 33.26
C GLU A 168 23.49 10.62 32.55
N LEU A 169 23.55 10.57 31.22
CA LEU A 169 24.77 10.73 30.44
C LEU A 169 25.26 12.18 30.46
N ILE A 170 24.36 13.15 30.25
CA ILE A 170 24.71 14.57 30.18
C ILE A 170 24.92 15.22 31.54
N SER A 171 24.64 14.54 32.66
CA SER A 171 24.92 15.03 34.02
C SER A 171 26.43 15.15 34.30
N GLU A 172 27.28 14.45 33.53
CA GLU A 172 28.73 14.49 33.62
C GLU A 172 29.37 14.94 32.29
N PRO A 173 29.17 16.20 31.85
CA PRO A 173 29.56 16.65 30.51
C PRO A 173 31.06 16.47 30.21
N ALA A 174 31.92 16.63 31.20
CA ALA A 174 33.37 16.47 31.05
C ALA A 174 33.76 15.03 30.65
N ALA A 175 33.03 14.03 31.21
CA ALA A 175 33.27 12.62 30.89
C ALA A 175 32.90 12.28 29.45
N LEU A 176 31.91 13.00 28.85
CA LEU A 176 31.51 12.81 27.47
C LEU A 176 32.58 13.22 26.44
N SER A 177 33.56 14.01 26.83
CA SER A 177 34.73 14.35 25.98
C SER A 177 35.80 13.27 25.95
N ALA A 178 35.70 12.24 26.79
CA ALA A 178 36.67 11.15 26.81
C ALA A 178 36.63 10.31 25.54
N SER A 179 37.76 9.74 25.15
CA SER A 179 37.87 8.89 23.95
C SER A 179 37.14 7.58 24.11
N LEU A 180 36.39 7.19 23.07
CA LEU A 180 35.69 5.91 22.99
C LEU A 180 36.57 4.78 22.42
N LYS A 181 37.79 5.05 21.99
CA LYS A 181 38.71 4.04 21.41
C LYS A 181 38.87 2.75 22.24
N PRO A 182 38.95 2.80 23.60
CA PRO A 182 39.04 1.58 24.41
C PRO A 182 37.86 0.60 24.21
N TYR A 183 36.72 1.10 23.71
CA TYR A 183 35.50 0.34 23.50
C TYR A 183 35.16 0.15 22.00
N SER A 184 36.18 0.24 21.12
CA SER A 184 36.00 0.21 19.66
C SER A 184 35.29 -1.05 19.15
N ALA A 185 35.52 -2.21 19.74
CA ALA A 185 34.84 -3.45 19.35
C ALA A 185 33.36 -3.45 19.75
N ALA A 186 33.03 -2.94 20.93
CA ALA A 186 31.65 -2.82 21.43
C ALA A 186 30.79 -1.90 20.54
N PHE A 187 31.35 -0.78 20.12
CA PHE A 187 30.67 0.24 19.32
C PHE A 187 30.91 0.11 17.82
N SER A 188 31.64 -0.92 17.39
CA SER A 188 31.95 -1.17 15.95
C SER A 188 32.66 0.02 15.29
N ILE A 189 33.59 0.64 15.99
CA ILE A 189 34.40 1.78 15.52
C ILE A 189 35.52 1.25 14.66
N ASP A 190 35.56 1.63 13.38
CA ASP A 190 36.63 1.25 12.46
C ASP A 190 37.94 2.03 12.78
N GLU A 191 39.09 1.36 12.63
CA GLU A 191 40.42 1.99 12.81
C GLU A 191 40.65 3.18 11.85
N GLY A 192 39.90 3.28 10.76
CA GLY A 192 39.95 4.36 9.77
C GLY A 192 38.83 5.40 9.91
N ALA A 193 38.06 5.38 11.00
CA ALA A 193 36.98 6.35 11.21
C ALA A 193 37.50 7.80 11.17
N ILE A 194 36.76 8.66 10.48
CA ILE A 194 37.08 10.09 10.43
C ILE A 194 36.78 10.72 11.76
N GLY A 195 37.78 11.37 12.33
CA GLY A 195 37.75 12.03 13.65
C GLY A 195 37.94 11.07 14.81
N GLU A 196 38.18 11.63 15.98
CA GLU A 196 38.37 10.85 17.19
C GLU A 196 37.01 10.66 17.89
N PRO A 197 36.49 9.43 17.97
CA PRO A 197 35.19 9.17 18.59
C PRO A 197 35.29 9.39 20.10
N THR A 198 34.37 10.17 20.64
CA THR A 198 34.15 10.41 22.06
C THR A 198 32.80 9.87 22.50
N PHE A 199 32.54 9.76 23.80
CA PHE A 199 31.20 9.39 24.28
C PHE A 199 30.12 10.39 23.80
N GLY A 200 30.43 11.69 23.74
CA GLY A 200 29.53 12.72 23.26
C GLY A 200 29.21 12.62 21.76
N THR A 201 30.23 12.31 20.94
CA THR A 201 29.97 12.11 19.50
C THR A 201 29.16 10.85 19.23
N GLU A 202 29.35 9.79 19.99
CA GLU A 202 28.56 8.56 19.84
C GLU A 202 27.12 8.75 20.35
N LEU A 203 26.92 9.53 21.41
CA LEU A 203 25.61 9.92 21.87
C LEU A 203 24.81 10.65 20.76
N LEU A 204 25.45 11.60 20.08
CA LEU A 204 24.81 12.34 18.99
C LEU A 204 24.54 11.46 17.77
N ASN A 205 25.47 10.59 17.39
CA ASN A 205 25.30 9.67 16.25
C ASN A 205 24.19 8.63 16.46
N ASN A 206 23.83 8.33 17.69
CA ASN A 206 22.78 7.37 18.05
C ASN A 206 21.64 8.05 18.84
N PHE A 207 21.47 9.37 18.69
CA PHE A 207 20.35 10.06 19.30
C PHE A 207 19.05 9.58 18.63
N PRO A 208 18.01 9.18 19.39
CA PRO A 208 16.78 8.69 18.82
C PRO A 208 16.08 9.78 17.99
N GLU A 209 15.64 9.41 16.78
CA GLU A 209 14.87 10.27 15.89
C GLU A 209 13.38 10.21 16.28
N ASP A 210 13.01 11.03 17.28
CA ASP A 210 11.63 11.13 17.78
C ASP A 210 11.32 12.60 18.12
N ASP A 211 10.20 13.10 17.61
CA ASP A 211 9.77 14.48 17.79
C ASP A 211 9.56 14.83 19.26
N ALA A 212 9.09 13.87 20.07
CA ALA A 212 8.93 14.05 21.53
C ALA A 212 10.27 14.30 22.24
N LEU A 213 11.38 13.95 21.62
CA LEU A 213 12.74 14.15 22.17
C LEU A 213 13.45 15.40 21.62
N GLU A 214 12.79 16.20 20.74
CA GLU A 214 13.42 17.40 20.14
C GLU A 214 13.93 18.38 21.22
N ALA A 215 13.15 18.66 22.24
CA ALA A 215 13.53 19.54 23.33
C ALA A 215 14.77 19.00 24.09
N LEU A 216 14.82 17.70 24.35
CA LEU A 216 15.96 17.03 24.97
C LEU A 216 17.18 17.06 24.05
N HIS A 217 16.99 16.89 22.75
CA HIS A 217 18.09 16.97 21.78
C HIS A 217 18.72 18.36 21.75
N ARG A 218 17.92 19.41 21.80
CA ARG A 218 18.40 20.81 21.94
C ARG A 218 19.14 21.04 23.26
N GLU A 219 18.67 20.45 24.36
CA GLU A 219 19.35 20.48 25.65
C GLU A 219 20.72 19.81 25.56
N VAL A 220 20.83 18.64 24.98
CA VAL A 220 22.09 17.90 24.74
C VAL A 220 23.05 18.73 23.91
N LEU A 221 22.62 19.31 22.80
CA LEU A 221 23.47 20.16 21.97
C LEU A 221 24.01 21.37 22.73
N LYS A 222 23.17 22.01 23.57
CA LYS A 222 23.58 23.13 24.40
C LYS A 222 24.66 22.72 25.42
N ILE A 223 24.52 21.54 26.04
CA ILE A 223 25.49 21.03 27.04
C ILE A 223 26.77 20.58 26.38
N LEU A 224 26.71 19.95 25.21
CA LEU A 224 27.92 19.42 24.54
C LEU A 224 28.70 20.48 23.76
N ARG A 225 28.10 21.59 23.36
CA ARG A 225 28.71 22.65 22.55
C ARG A 225 29.96 23.24 23.21
N PRO A 226 30.00 23.65 24.51
CA PRO A 226 31.22 24.14 25.15
C PRO A 226 32.36 23.11 25.15
N ALA A 227 32.03 21.84 25.35
CA ALA A 227 33.03 20.76 25.32
C ALA A 227 33.56 20.55 23.89
N ALA A 228 32.74 20.62 22.89
CA ALA A 228 33.14 20.53 21.48
C ALA A 228 34.01 21.74 21.06
N GLU A 229 33.70 22.92 21.53
CA GLU A 229 34.49 24.16 21.29
C GLU A 229 35.85 24.13 22.00
N ALA A 230 35.88 23.65 23.25
CA ALA A 230 37.13 23.50 24.01
C ALA A 230 38.00 22.36 23.45
N SER A 231 37.40 21.35 22.83
CA SER A 231 38.12 20.27 22.19
C SER A 231 38.77 20.74 20.90
N LYS A 232 39.92 20.16 20.54
CA LYS A 232 40.55 20.38 19.25
C LYS A 232 39.90 19.59 18.15
N SER A 233 38.86 18.80 18.44
CA SER A 233 38.16 17.93 17.49
C SER A 233 37.24 18.74 16.58
N ILE A 234 37.62 18.82 15.33
CA ILE A 234 36.78 19.41 14.27
C ILE A 234 35.55 18.56 14.04
N TYR A 235 35.73 17.25 14.11
CA TYR A 235 34.61 16.29 13.98
C TYR A 235 33.49 16.58 14.98
N TYR A 236 33.83 16.78 16.25
CA TYR A 236 32.82 17.02 17.28
C TYR A 236 32.03 18.33 17.01
N ARG A 237 32.73 19.39 16.61
CA ARG A 237 32.10 20.68 16.27
C ARG A 237 31.23 20.58 15.03
N ALA A 238 31.72 19.89 13.99
CA ALA A 238 30.94 19.67 12.78
C ALA A 238 29.64 18.86 13.02
N LEU A 239 29.74 17.87 13.92
CA LEU A 239 28.58 17.06 14.32
C LEU A 239 27.54 17.91 15.07
N ILE A 240 27.94 18.74 16.03
CA ILE A 240 27.03 19.66 16.75
C ILE A 240 26.33 20.61 15.78
N ASP A 241 27.08 21.26 14.88
CA ASP A 241 26.51 22.21 13.93
C ASP A 241 25.53 21.51 12.96
N ARG A 242 25.87 20.31 12.52
CA ARG A 242 24.98 19.49 11.67
C ARG A 242 23.64 19.18 12.35
N HIS A 243 23.68 18.68 13.58
CA HIS A 243 22.48 18.37 14.35
C HIS A 243 21.64 19.63 14.59
N GLN A 244 22.28 20.77 14.87
CA GLN A 244 21.58 22.03 15.04
C GLN A 244 20.81 22.44 13.76
N ILE A 245 21.46 22.36 12.59
CA ILE A 245 20.81 22.69 11.30
C ILE A 245 19.64 21.74 11.03
N LEU A 246 19.83 20.44 11.27
CA LEU A 246 18.77 19.44 11.05
C LEU A 246 17.57 19.65 11.98
N LEU A 247 17.79 20.05 13.24
CA LEU A 247 16.72 20.39 14.19
C LEU A 247 15.98 21.69 13.84
N ASP A 248 16.65 22.62 13.17
CA ASP A 248 16.07 23.92 12.83
C ASP A 248 15.46 23.96 11.42
N LYS A 249 15.69 22.93 10.61
CA LYS A 249 15.30 22.89 9.17
C LYS A 249 13.83 23.23 8.91
N ASP A 250 12.92 22.75 9.77
CA ASP A 250 11.48 22.91 9.59
C ASP A 250 10.98 24.31 9.99
N LYS A 251 11.78 25.03 10.76
CA LYS A 251 11.55 26.43 11.14
C LYS A 251 12.17 27.42 10.15
N MET A 252 12.95 26.93 9.17
CA MET A 252 13.66 27.74 8.18
C MET A 252 12.89 27.80 6.86
N THR A 253 12.89 28.97 6.22
CA THR A 253 12.50 29.12 4.82
C THR A 253 13.52 28.40 3.91
N GLU A 254 13.15 28.13 2.66
CA GLU A 254 14.06 27.53 1.67
C GLU A 254 15.39 28.31 1.57
N THR A 255 15.33 29.62 1.53
CA THR A 255 16.51 30.48 1.48
C THR A 255 17.39 30.30 2.73
N GLN A 256 16.81 30.31 3.92
CA GLN A 256 17.53 30.12 5.18
C GLN A 256 18.18 28.72 5.27
N ARG A 257 17.49 27.67 4.76
CA ARG A 257 18.07 26.32 4.68
C ARG A 257 19.31 26.27 3.79
N ILE A 258 19.24 26.91 2.62
CA ILE A 258 20.37 27.01 1.70
C ILE A 258 21.53 27.78 2.34
N GLU A 259 21.25 28.90 3.00
CA GLU A 259 22.27 29.72 3.70
C GLU A 259 22.95 28.96 4.84
N ALA A 260 22.17 28.23 5.66
CA ALA A 260 22.71 27.41 6.73
C ALA A 260 23.62 26.30 6.20
N LEU A 261 23.19 25.63 5.12
CA LEU A 261 23.96 24.59 4.45
C LEU A 261 25.27 25.16 3.85
N GLU A 262 25.19 26.28 3.16
CA GLU A 262 26.35 26.97 2.58
C GLU A 262 27.33 27.43 3.68
N GLY A 263 26.82 27.96 4.79
CA GLY A 263 27.62 28.32 5.96
C GLY A 263 28.39 27.13 6.52
N TYR A 264 27.71 25.97 6.68
CA TYR A 264 28.32 24.72 7.11
C TYR A 264 29.43 24.25 6.15
N LEU A 265 29.09 24.17 4.85
CA LEU A 265 30.05 23.74 3.83
C LEU A 265 31.28 24.66 3.77
N LYS A 266 31.09 25.96 3.85
CA LYS A 266 32.21 26.95 3.91
C LYS A 266 33.08 26.78 5.12
N LYS A 267 32.47 26.57 6.31
CA LYS A 267 33.19 26.43 7.59
C LYS A 267 34.07 25.19 7.61
N TYR A 268 33.64 24.09 7.01
CA TYR A 268 34.32 22.80 7.06
C TYR A 268 34.91 22.34 5.72
N ALA A 269 34.99 23.20 4.71
CA ALA A 269 35.45 22.88 3.35
C ALA A 269 36.83 22.21 3.25
N THR A 270 37.74 22.53 4.16
CA THR A 270 39.11 22.02 4.20
C THR A 270 39.34 20.85 5.18
N HIS A 271 38.26 20.33 5.77
CA HIS A 271 38.36 19.32 6.81
C HIS A 271 37.60 18.07 6.38
N GLN A 272 38.20 16.88 6.48
CA GLN A 272 37.59 15.60 6.05
C GLN A 272 36.27 15.27 6.79
N GLU A 273 36.15 15.78 7.99
CA GLU A 273 35.01 15.63 8.88
C GLU A 273 33.71 16.17 8.26
N VAL A 274 33.79 17.08 7.28
CA VAL A 274 32.66 17.55 6.52
C VAL A 274 31.91 16.41 5.82
N SER A 275 32.62 15.35 5.45
CA SER A 275 32.01 14.20 4.75
C SER A 275 31.12 13.36 5.66
N THR A 276 31.26 13.44 6.97
CA THR A 276 30.48 12.63 7.90
C THR A 276 29.07 13.16 8.03
N GLY A 277 28.06 12.35 7.61
CA GLY A 277 26.65 12.72 7.63
C GLY A 277 26.27 13.84 6.65
N LEU A 278 27.15 14.17 5.69
CA LEU A 278 26.89 15.21 4.71
C LEU A 278 25.67 14.89 3.84
N SER A 279 25.41 13.63 3.52
CA SER A 279 24.24 13.23 2.73
C SER A 279 22.91 13.63 3.39
N SER A 280 22.78 13.43 4.71
CA SER A 280 21.59 13.84 5.47
C SER A 280 21.43 15.36 5.47
N LEU A 281 22.53 16.10 5.64
CA LEU A 281 22.51 17.56 5.60
C LEU A 281 22.19 18.10 4.20
N LEU A 282 22.70 17.48 3.14
CA LEU A 282 22.36 17.84 1.75
C LEU A 282 20.90 17.53 1.40
N GLY A 283 20.24 16.68 2.19
CA GLY A 283 18.79 16.40 2.06
C GLY A 283 17.91 17.63 2.27
N ILE A 284 18.37 18.65 3.02
CA ILE A 284 17.62 19.90 3.22
C ILE A 284 17.60 20.82 1.97
N TYR A 285 18.49 20.58 0.99
CA TYR A 285 18.52 21.34 -0.26
C TYR A 285 17.32 20.98 -1.13
N PRO A 286 16.61 21.95 -1.72
CA PRO A 286 15.42 21.69 -2.53
C PRO A 286 15.65 20.70 -3.67
N TYR A 287 14.70 19.75 -3.82
CA TYR A 287 14.80 18.72 -4.85
C TYR A 287 14.25 19.20 -6.21
N GLN A 288 15.02 20.04 -6.90
CA GLN A 288 14.85 20.33 -8.32
C GLN A 288 16.03 19.73 -9.06
N ARG A 289 15.81 18.70 -9.88
CA ARG A 289 16.86 17.81 -10.42
C ARG A 289 18.10 18.58 -10.94
N LEU A 290 17.92 19.51 -11.86
CA LEU A 290 19.05 20.23 -12.47
C LEU A 290 19.71 21.22 -11.51
N ARG A 291 18.93 21.95 -10.72
CA ARG A 291 19.44 22.86 -9.68
C ARG A 291 20.24 22.11 -8.64
N ARG A 292 19.75 20.95 -8.21
CA ARG A 292 20.45 20.04 -7.28
C ARG A 292 21.74 19.52 -7.89
N ALA A 293 21.75 19.09 -9.15
CA ALA A 293 22.96 18.64 -9.83
C ALA A 293 24.05 19.74 -9.83
N ARG A 294 23.68 20.95 -10.25
CA ARG A 294 24.60 22.12 -10.28
C ARG A 294 25.14 22.44 -8.88
N PHE A 295 24.29 22.34 -7.87
CA PHE A 295 24.69 22.52 -6.47
C PHE A 295 25.69 21.46 -6.02
N LEU A 296 25.40 20.17 -6.23
CA LEU A 296 26.30 19.08 -5.85
C LEU A 296 27.67 19.16 -6.54
N GLU A 297 27.69 19.51 -7.82
CA GLU A 297 28.93 19.75 -8.58
C GLU A 297 29.74 20.93 -8.01
N SER A 298 29.06 22.00 -7.64
CA SER A 298 29.67 23.14 -6.94
C SER A 298 30.24 22.71 -5.59
N VAL A 299 29.55 21.88 -4.82
CA VAL A 299 30.07 21.31 -3.55
C VAL A 299 31.33 20.49 -3.79
N ILE A 300 31.34 19.61 -4.81
CA ILE A 300 32.52 18.80 -5.18
C ILE A 300 33.74 19.66 -5.52
N GLN A 301 33.52 20.80 -6.18
CA GLN A 301 34.61 21.72 -6.55
C GLN A 301 35.12 22.54 -5.37
N ARG A 302 34.22 23.06 -4.54
CA ARG A 302 34.54 24.01 -3.46
C ARG A 302 35.04 23.31 -2.18
N VAL A 303 34.54 22.13 -1.89
CA VAL A 303 34.88 21.38 -0.68
C VAL A 303 36.07 20.47 -0.98
N THR A 304 37.30 20.96 -0.68
CA THR A 304 38.55 20.28 -1.07
C THR A 304 38.78 19.00 -0.29
N ALA A 305 38.30 18.91 0.95
CA ALA A 305 38.55 17.80 1.88
C ALA A 305 37.48 16.70 1.85
N LEU A 306 36.65 16.66 0.83
CA LEU A 306 35.71 15.51 0.65
C LEU A 306 36.50 14.21 0.54
N THR A 307 36.05 13.20 1.32
CA THR A 307 36.60 11.85 1.17
C THR A 307 36.37 11.33 -0.26
N PRO A 308 37.23 10.42 -0.77
CA PRO A 308 37.04 9.83 -2.09
C PRO A 308 35.67 9.17 -2.24
N GLY A 309 35.17 8.51 -1.18
CA GLY A 309 33.84 7.90 -1.16
C GLY A 309 32.72 8.92 -1.29
N MET A 310 32.77 10.00 -0.51
CA MET A 310 31.76 11.07 -0.57
C MET A 310 31.77 11.79 -1.91
N ARG A 311 32.97 12.13 -2.42
CA ARG A 311 33.12 12.75 -3.73
C ARG A 311 32.53 11.90 -4.85
N LYS A 312 32.73 10.58 -4.80
CA LYS A 312 32.12 9.64 -5.75
C LYS A 312 30.59 9.62 -5.59
N GLN A 313 30.10 9.52 -4.37
CA GLN A 313 28.65 9.51 -4.09
C GLN A 313 27.94 10.76 -4.61
N LEU A 314 28.47 11.94 -4.32
CA LEU A 314 27.91 13.22 -4.81
C LEU A 314 27.99 13.31 -6.33
N GLY A 315 29.07 12.83 -6.93
CA GLY A 315 29.22 12.80 -8.39
C GLY A 315 28.21 11.87 -9.08
N GLU A 316 27.96 10.71 -8.50
CA GLU A 316 26.93 9.78 -9.02
C GLU A 316 25.52 10.34 -8.83
N GLU A 317 25.25 11.02 -7.71
CA GLU A 317 23.97 11.69 -7.48
C GLU A 317 23.76 12.85 -8.48
N ALA A 318 24.77 13.70 -8.69
CA ALA A 318 24.72 14.78 -9.69
C ALA A 318 24.47 14.23 -11.11
N LYS A 319 25.15 13.15 -11.49
CA LYS A 319 24.90 12.46 -12.77
C LYS A 319 23.47 11.92 -12.87
N ARG A 320 22.96 11.29 -11.80
CA ARG A 320 21.60 10.80 -11.74
C ARG A 320 20.59 11.93 -11.90
N CYS A 321 20.81 13.07 -11.24
CA CYS A 321 19.97 14.25 -11.39
C CYS A 321 19.99 14.83 -12.81
N ARG A 322 21.07 14.64 -13.59
CA ARG A 322 21.20 15.06 -14.99
C ARG A 322 20.82 13.98 -16.00
N ARG A 323 20.29 12.83 -15.54
CA ARG A 323 19.84 11.78 -16.44
C ARG A 323 18.63 12.28 -17.22
N PRO A 324 18.71 12.33 -18.54
CA PRO A 324 17.59 12.77 -19.38
C PRO A 324 16.43 11.78 -19.27
N ASP A 325 15.22 12.29 -19.49
CA ASP A 325 14.00 11.49 -19.38
C ASP A 325 12.94 12.01 -20.36
N LEU A 326 12.14 11.09 -20.90
CA LEU A 326 10.99 11.39 -21.76
C LEU A 326 9.99 10.23 -21.62
N LEU A 327 8.81 10.55 -21.14
CA LEU A 327 7.76 9.56 -21.07
C LEU A 327 7.15 9.35 -22.46
N GLN A 328 7.33 8.14 -22.99
CA GLN A 328 6.72 7.70 -24.24
C GLN A 328 5.60 6.72 -23.91
N ARG A 329 4.41 7.03 -24.39
CA ARG A 329 3.27 6.12 -24.35
C ARG A 329 2.79 5.84 -25.76
N ALA A 330 2.40 4.59 -25.98
CA ALA A 330 1.70 4.17 -27.16
C ALA A 330 0.36 3.58 -26.75
N ASP A 331 -0.70 4.01 -27.40
CA ASP A 331 -2.02 3.44 -27.13
C ASP A 331 -1.99 1.96 -27.58
N HIS A 332 -2.43 1.07 -26.71
CA HIS A 332 -2.61 -0.32 -27.11
C HIS A 332 -3.71 -0.39 -28.17
N SER A 333 -3.35 -0.61 -29.41
CA SER A 333 -4.26 -0.65 -30.53
C SER A 333 -4.23 -2.02 -31.18
N TYR A 334 -5.37 -2.67 -31.24
CA TYR A 334 -5.60 -3.80 -32.15
C TYR A 334 -5.86 -3.31 -33.58
N LEU A 335 -5.72 -2.01 -33.86
CA LEU A 335 -6.17 -1.36 -35.06
C LEU A 335 -4.99 -0.97 -35.99
N ASP A 336 -5.32 -0.42 -37.13
CA ASP A 336 -4.40 0.01 -38.21
C ASP A 336 -3.50 1.19 -37.78
N ARG A 337 -3.75 1.80 -36.62
CA ARG A 337 -3.06 2.98 -36.13
C ARG A 337 -2.73 2.88 -34.65
N VAL A 338 -1.60 3.43 -34.26
CA VAL A 338 -1.23 3.61 -32.88
C VAL A 338 -1.13 5.11 -32.55
N GLY A 339 -1.77 5.54 -31.47
CA GLY A 339 -1.56 6.87 -30.91
C GLY A 339 -0.24 6.89 -30.13
N VAL A 340 0.55 7.95 -30.33
CA VAL A 340 1.84 8.12 -29.65
C VAL A 340 1.81 9.43 -28.87
N HIS A 341 2.15 9.34 -27.59
CA HIS A 341 2.23 10.45 -26.66
C HIS A 341 3.67 10.58 -26.15
N LEU A 342 4.22 11.77 -26.27
CA LEU A 342 5.56 12.12 -25.77
C LEU A 342 5.38 13.22 -24.72
N GLU A 343 5.70 12.91 -23.48
CA GLU A 343 5.34 13.73 -22.32
C GLU A 343 6.54 13.97 -21.41
N ALA A 344 6.45 15.05 -20.63
CA ALA A 344 7.40 15.39 -19.59
C ALA A 344 8.89 15.29 -20.02
N PRO A 345 9.31 15.94 -21.14
CA PRO A 345 10.71 15.91 -21.54
C PRO A 345 11.57 16.62 -20.48
N TYR A 346 12.60 15.92 -20.04
CA TYR A 346 13.63 16.47 -19.15
C TYR A 346 15.00 16.26 -19.76
N LEU A 347 15.71 17.37 -20.03
CA LEU A 347 17.00 17.38 -20.73
C LEU A 347 16.97 16.71 -22.12
N VAL A 348 15.79 16.55 -22.70
CA VAL A 348 15.58 16.07 -24.07
C VAL A 348 15.05 17.22 -24.93
N THR A 349 15.80 17.61 -25.93
CA THR A 349 15.45 18.73 -26.85
C THR A 349 14.79 18.26 -28.14
N LYS A 350 14.99 17.00 -28.50
CA LYS A 350 14.44 16.39 -29.70
C LYS A 350 14.14 14.91 -29.46
N ALA A 351 13.07 14.41 -30.05
CA ALA A 351 12.76 12.98 -30.13
C ALA A 351 12.61 12.58 -31.62
N THR A 352 13.32 11.54 -32.06
CA THR A 352 13.14 10.94 -33.39
C THR A 352 12.48 9.58 -33.16
N VAL A 353 11.18 9.53 -33.39
CA VAL A 353 10.35 8.35 -33.22
C VAL A 353 10.38 7.54 -34.51
N GLN A 354 10.80 6.28 -34.41
CA GLN A 354 10.95 5.36 -35.55
C GLN A 354 10.11 4.12 -35.29
N LEU A 355 9.26 3.78 -36.25
CA LEU A 355 8.45 2.56 -36.18
C LEU A 355 9.08 1.49 -37.08
N TYR A 356 9.37 0.34 -36.53
CA TYR A 356 9.89 -0.83 -37.24
C TYR A 356 8.91 -1.98 -37.17
N LYS A 357 8.83 -2.77 -38.24
CA LYS A 357 8.12 -4.04 -38.20
C LYS A 357 9.10 -5.13 -37.84
N VAL A 358 8.74 -5.91 -36.79
CA VAL A 358 9.52 -7.06 -36.36
C VAL A 358 9.35 -8.19 -37.39
N PRO A 359 10.40 -8.93 -37.77
CA PRO A 359 10.30 -10.13 -38.61
C PRO A 359 9.38 -11.19 -37.97
N THR A 360 8.98 -12.17 -38.73
CA THR A 360 8.12 -13.25 -38.27
C THR A 360 8.69 -13.92 -37.02
N ILE A 361 7.86 -13.95 -35.96
CA ILE A 361 8.21 -14.60 -34.69
C ILE A 361 7.99 -16.09 -34.83
N ILE A 362 8.99 -16.88 -34.47
CA ILE A 362 8.96 -18.33 -34.55
C ILE A 362 8.56 -18.95 -33.22
N ARG A 363 8.92 -18.31 -32.12
CA ARG A 363 8.63 -18.73 -30.73
C ARG A 363 8.34 -17.52 -29.84
N PRO A 364 7.65 -17.70 -28.71
CA PRO A 364 7.32 -16.60 -27.81
C PRO A 364 8.53 -15.79 -27.32
N ASP A 365 9.66 -16.43 -27.05
CA ASP A 365 10.91 -15.82 -26.59
C ASP A 365 11.62 -14.94 -27.64
N THR A 366 11.43 -15.22 -28.92
CA THR A 366 12.12 -14.47 -30.00
C THR A 366 11.55 -13.06 -30.19
N ARG A 367 10.45 -12.72 -29.53
CA ARG A 367 9.83 -11.39 -29.61
C ARG A 367 10.61 -10.33 -28.81
N GLU A 368 11.13 -10.69 -27.64
CA GLU A 368 11.70 -9.71 -26.70
C GLU A 368 13.13 -9.30 -27.06
N ASP A 369 13.85 -10.14 -27.84
CA ASP A 369 15.27 -9.92 -28.14
C ASP A 369 15.52 -9.21 -29.47
N TRP A 370 14.50 -9.03 -30.33
CA TRP A 370 14.70 -8.42 -31.63
C TRP A 370 14.92 -6.90 -31.51
N LYS A 371 16.03 -6.44 -32.09
CA LYS A 371 16.36 -5.03 -32.26
C LYS A 371 16.71 -4.72 -33.71
N PRO A 372 16.32 -3.53 -34.23
CA PRO A 372 16.63 -3.17 -35.60
C PRO A 372 18.14 -3.07 -35.83
N GLY A 373 18.63 -3.79 -36.80
CA GLY A 373 20.02 -3.73 -37.26
C GLY A 373 20.25 -2.53 -38.17
N ARG A 374 21.53 -2.33 -38.61
CA ARG A 374 21.88 -1.19 -39.48
C ARG A 374 21.20 -1.19 -40.86
N GLN A 375 20.74 -2.36 -41.33
CA GLN A 375 20.08 -2.50 -42.65
C GLN A 375 18.55 -2.35 -42.54
N ASP A 376 17.98 -2.42 -41.35
CA ASP A 376 16.54 -2.29 -41.15
C ASP A 376 16.10 -0.86 -41.29
N LYS A 377 15.11 -0.63 -42.14
CA LYS A 377 14.55 0.69 -42.39
C LYS A 377 13.26 0.87 -41.58
N PRO A 378 13.08 1.97 -40.87
CA PRO A 378 11.81 2.27 -40.24
C PRO A 378 10.72 2.44 -41.32
N ILE A 379 9.53 1.92 -41.04
CA ILE A 379 8.35 2.09 -41.89
C ILE A 379 7.73 3.48 -41.75
N ALA A 380 7.96 4.13 -40.62
CA ALA A 380 7.59 5.50 -40.37
C ALA A 380 8.62 6.19 -39.47
N THR A 381 8.84 7.48 -39.67
CA THR A 381 9.69 8.30 -38.82
C THR A 381 9.00 9.63 -38.56
N LYS A 382 8.99 10.05 -37.29
CA LYS A 382 8.44 11.33 -36.83
C LYS A 382 9.46 12.05 -35.96
N GLU A 383 9.77 13.30 -36.29
CA GLU A 383 10.60 14.14 -35.44
C GLU A 383 9.74 15.12 -34.64
N VAL A 384 10.13 15.30 -33.40
CA VAL A 384 9.48 16.20 -32.45
C VAL A 384 10.55 16.95 -31.70
N THR A 385 10.40 18.27 -31.57
CA THR A 385 11.31 19.14 -30.83
C THR A 385 10.62 19.69 -29.59
N PHE A 386 11.41 19.88 -28.52
CA PHE A 386 10.92 20.40 -27.23
C PHE A 386 11.68 21.69 -26.88
N GLN A 387 10.96 22.62 -26.29
CA GLN A 387 11.55 23.78 -25.64
C GLN A 387 11.64 23.48 -24.15
N LEU A 388 12.86 23.60 -23.60
CA LEU A 388 13.14 23.38 -22.19
C LEU A 388 13.26 24.73 -21.49
N ASP A 389 12.86 24.76 -20.23
CA ASP A 389 13.10 25.86 -19.32
C ASP A 389 14.51 25.81 -18.70
N ASP A 390 14.81 26.74 -17.77
CA ASP A 390 16.12 26.85 -17.11
C ASP A 390 16.40 25.67 -16.16
N LEU A 391 15.38 24.90 -15.82
CA LEU A 391 15.45 23.68 -15.01
C LEU A 391 15.56 22.42 -15.85
N GLY A 392 15.62 22.55 -17.18
CA GLY A 392 15.73 21.43 -18.11
C GLY A 392 14.42 20.70 -18.34
N GLU A 393 13.30 21.26 -17.91
CA GLU A 393 11.97 20.68 -18.07
C GLU A 393 11.25 21.30 -19.28
N GLY A 394 10.43 20.49 -19.94
CA GLY A 394 9.67 20.93 -21.09
C GLY A 394 8.25 20.42 -21.11
N LYS A 395 7.44 21.01 -22.00
CA LYS A 395 6.07 20.53 -22.24
C LYS A 395 6.09 19.38 -23.22
N GLY A 396 5.22 18.38 -22.99
CA GLY A 396 5.01 17.28 -23.93
C GLY A 396 4.51 17.75 -25.29
N ALA A 397 4.71 16.91 -26.29
CA ALA A 397 4.23 17.16 -27.64
C ALA A 397 2.72 16.90 -27.77
N LYS A 398 2.09 17.50 -28.79
CA LYS A 398 0.73 17.08 -29.15
C LYS A 398 0.77 15.62 -29.59
N PRO A 399 -0.23 14.80 -29.19
CA PRO A 399 -0.34 13.43 -29.64
C PRO A 399 -0.39 13.32 -31.16
N PHE A 400 0.22 12.29 -31.71
CA PHE A 400 0.17 11.97 -33.13
C PHE A 400 -0.07 10.48 -33.33
N SER A 401 -0.44 10.09 -34.55
CA SER A 401 -0.69 8.68 -34.87
C SER A 401 0.29 8.17 -35.91
N LEU A 402 0.63 6.89 -35.84
CA LEU A 402 1.40 6.15 -36.82
C LEU A 402 0.56 4.99 -37.36
N ASP A 403 0.64 4.73 -38.67
CA ASP A 403 -0.06 3.62 -39.32
C ASP A 403 0.69 2.30 -39.11
N LEU A 404 -0.04 1.26 -38.76
CA LEU A 404 0.41 -0.13 -38.72
C LEU A 404 -0.14 -0.87 -39.93
N PRO A 405 0.59 -0.97 -41.07
CA PRO A 405 0.01 -1.37 -42.34
C PRO A 405 -0.50 -2.80 -42.41
N THR A 406 0.06 -3.73 -41.66
CA THR A 406 -0.31 -5.15 -41.67
C THR A 406 -0.28 -5.74 -40.26
N ALA A 407 -0.95 -6.86 -40.06
CA ALA A 407 -0.78 -7.64 -38.82
C ALA A 407 0.70 -7.98 -38.61
N GLY A 408 1.18 -7.88 -37.39
CA GLY A 408 2.57 -8.10 -37.05
C GLY A 408 2.96 -7.44 -35.74
N ASN A 409 4.13 -7.80 -35.23
CA ASN A 409 4.78 -7.09 -34.16
C ASN A 409 5.56 -5.90 -34.68
N TYR A 410 5.57 -4.84 -33.90
CA TYR A 410 6.28 -3.62 -34.19
C TYR A 410 7.07 -3.14 -32.99
N ILE A 411 8.13 -2.43 -33.22
CA ILE A 411 8.88 -1.71 -32.21
C ILE A 411 8.84 -0.24 -32.53
N LEU A 412 8.44 0.55 -31.59
CA LEU A 412 8.52 1.99 -31.59
C LEU A 412 9.78 2.40 -30.84
N LEU A 413 10.83 2.75 -31.56
CA LEU A 413 12.10 3.18 -31.01
C LEU A 413 12.19 4.71 -31.11
N THR A 414 12.48 5.37 -30.01
CA THR A 414 12.66 6.82 -30.00
C THR A 414 14.06 7.18 -29.58
N LYS A 415 14.80 7.79 -30.48
CA LYS A 415 16.13 8.33 -30.25
C LYS A 415 16.03 9.76 -29.75
N PHE A 416 16.76 10.06 -28.70
CA PHE A 416 16.75 11.38 -28.07
C PHE A 416 17.87 12.29 -28.63
N GLY A 417 17.52 13.55 -28.87
CA GLY A 417 18.48 14.64 -28.94
C GLY A 417 18.54 15.32 -27.56
N TYR A 418 19.72 15.45 -27.01
CA TYR A 418 19.92 15.84 -25.64
C TYR A 418 20.31 17.31 -25.47
N SER A 419 19.93 17.87 -24.31
CA SER A 419 20.50 19.11 -23.81
C SER A 419 22.01 18.92 -23.54
N PRO A 420 22.85 19.95 -23.66
CA PRO A 420 24.25 19.90 -23.22
C PRO A 420 24.43 19.49 -21.75
N GLU A 421 23.43 19.74 -20.93
CA GLU A 421 23.42 19.41 -19.51
C GLU A 421 23.17 17.92 -19.18
N ALA A 422 22.78 17.12 -20.16
CA ALA A 422 22.49 15.70 -19.94
C ALA A 422 23.74 14.88 -19.62
N SER A 423 23.64 14.02 -18.59
CA SER A 423 24.74 13.14 -18.14
C SER A 423 24.94 11.89 -18.98
N SER A 424 23.91 11.46 -19.70
CA SER A 424 23.92 10.29 -20.59
C SER A 424 23.34 10.68 -21.93
N LYS A 425 23.91 10.15 -23.01
CA LYS A 425 23.47 10.38 -24.39
C LYS A 425 23.11 9.09 -25.10
N ASP A 426 22.98 8.00 -24.36
CA ASP A 426 22.75 6.64 -24.93
C ASP A 426 21.39 6.07 -24.49
N LEU A 427 20.46 6.93 -24.08
CA LEU A 427 19.12 6.51 -23.67
C LEU A 427 18.17 6.61 -24.86
N ASP A 428 17.44 5.56 -25.11
CA ASP A 428 16.35 5.49 -26.07
C ASP A 428 15.09 5.03 -25.36
N ALA A 429 13.92 5.44 -25.83
CA ALA A 429 12.65 4.86 -25.37
C ALA A 429 12.18 3.81 -26.37
N GLU A 430 11.68 2.71 -25.87
CA GLU A 430 11.21 1.59 -26.67
C GLU A 430 9.80 1.16 -26.18
N ASN A 431 8.89 0.97 -27.14
CA ASN A 431 7.61 0.31 -26.90
C ASN A 431 7.42 -0.82 -27.90
N SER A 432 7.11 -1.99 -27.41
CA SER A 432 6.64 -3.10 -28.24
C SER A 432 5.16 -2.90 -28.54
N LEU A 433 4.80 -2.98 -29.82
CA LEU A 433 3.45 -2.81 -30.31
C LEU A 433 3.04 -4.06 -31.08
N MET A 434 1.75 -4.31 -31.13
CA MET A 434 1.20 -5.45 -31.86
C MET A 434 -0.06 -5.00 -32.62
N ARG A 435 -0.12 -5.30 -33.91
CA ARG A 435 -1.36 -5.31 -34.66
C ARG A 435 -1.76 -6.74 -34.91
N THR A 436 -2.93 -7.11 -34.39
CA THR A 436 -3.49 -8.46 -34.53
C THR A 436 -4.90 -8.39 -35.07
N GLU A 437 -5.33 -9.44 -35.79
CA GLU A 437 -6.70 -9.63 -36.23
C GLU A 437 -7.56 -10.31 -35.14
N TYR A 438 -6.94 -10.71 -34.02
CA TYR A 438 -7.60 -11.47 -32.96
C TYR A 438 -7.65 -10.72 -31.63
N VAL A 439 -8.72 -10.97 -30.89
CA VAL A 439 -8.81 -10.67 -29.44
C VAL A 439 -8.91 -11.98 -28.71
N TYR A 440 -8.12 -12.11 -27.68
CA TYR A 440 -8.07 -13.26 -26.78
C TYR A 440 -8.75 -12.92 -25.47
N LEU A 441 -9.70 -13.75 -25.07
CA LEU A 441 -10.43 -13.62 -23.81
C LEU A 441 -10.21 -14.87 -22.97
N ALA A 442 -9.73 -14.70 -21.75
CA ALA A 442 -9.62 -15.77 -20.77
C ALA A 442 -10.83 -15.71 -19.84
N HIS A 443 -11.54 -16.83 -19.72
CA HIS A 443 -12.65 -17.00 -18.82
C HIS A 443 -12.30 -18.07 -17.79
N GLU A 444 -12.23 -17.70 -16.53
CA GLU A 444 -12.05 -18.65 -15.44
C GLU A 444 -13.43 -19.00 -14.87
N ALA A 445 -13.83 -20.25 -14.97
CA ALA A 445 -15.03 -20.78 -14.37
C ALA A 445 -14.71 -22.11 -13.66
N GLY A 446 -14.53 -22.05 -12.36
CA GLY A 446 -14.24 -23.24 -11.55
C GLY A 446 -12.91 -23.91 -11.94
N ASP A 447 -12.98 -25.20 -12.23
CA ASP A 447 -11.82 -26.04 -12.52
C ASP A 447 -11.35 -26.00 -13.98
N VAL A 448 -12.02 -25.23 -14.83
CA VAL A 448 -11.75 -25.18 -16.26
C VAL A 448 -11.48 -23.74 -16.69
N GLY A 449 -10.30 -23.49 -17.24
CA GLY A 449 -10.01 -22.27 -17.97
C GLY A 449 -10.52 -22.38 -19.39
N SER A 450 -11.52 -21.60 -19.76
CA SER A 450 -11.95 -21.48 -21.16
C SER A 450 -11.31 -20.25 -21.80
N HIS A 451 -10.81 -20.43 -22.99
CA HIS A 451 -10.10 -19.41 -23.75
C HIS A 451 -10.82 -19.18 -25.06
N GLN A 452 -11.20 -17.94 -25.33
CA GLN A 452 -11.95 -17.61 -26.53
C GLN A 452 -11.16 -16.67 -27.43
N TRP A 453 -11.14 -17.00 -28.71
CA TRP A 453 -10.51 -16.21 -29.75
C TRP A 453 -11.59 -15.58 -30.63
N LEU A 454 -11.55 -14.27 -30.75
CA LEU A 454 -12.50 -13.50 -31.54
C LEU A 454 -11.77 -12.63 -32.57
N ASN A 455 -12.42 -12.41 -33.71
CA ASN A 455 -11.94 -11.44 -34.68
C ASN A 455 -12.01 -10.03 -34.08
N ALA A 456 -10.91 -9.31 -34.07
CA ALA A 456 -10.78 -8.02 -33.40
C ALA A 456 -11.72 -6.94 -33.96
N ARG A 457 -12.01 -6.97 -35.26
CA ARG A 457 -12.88 -5.96 -35.90
C ARG A 457 -14.36 -6.24 -35.71
N THR A 458 -14.73 -7.48 -35.90
CA THR A 458 -16.16 -7.87 -36.00
C THR A 458 -16.69 -8.51 -34.73
N GLY A 459 -15.81 -9.04 -33.87
CA GLY A 459 -16.18 -9.88 -32.75
C GLY A 459 -16.64 -11.30 -33.15
N ALA A 460 -16.51 -11.68 -34.43
CA ALA A 460 -16.86 -13.04 -34.90
C ALA A 460 -15.96 -14.08 -34.22
N PRO A 461 -16.47 -15.27 -33.90
CA PRO A 461 -15.65 -16.34 -33.35
C PRO A 461 -14.61 -16.80 -34.38
N VAL A 462 -13.41 -17.04 -33.93
CA VAL A 462 -12.34 -17.62 -34.73
C VAL A 462 -12.46 -19.13 -34.60
N ALA A 463 -13.33 -19.71 -35.44
CA ALA A 463 -13.65 -21.11 -35.42
C ALA A 463 -12.65 -21.95 -36.21
N ASP A 464 -12.39 -23.18 -35.75
CA ASP A 464 -11.53 -24.17 -36.41
C ASP A 464 -10.11 -23.70 -36.71
N GLN A 465 -9.66 -22.64 -36.03
CA GLN A 465 -8.32 -22.09 -36.17
C GLN A 465 -7.32 -22.90 -35.36
N SER A 466 -6.21 -23.26 -35.98
CA SER A 466 -5.06 -23.89 -35.31
C SER A 466 -4.15 -22.84 -34.67
N PHE A 467 -3.71 -23.13 -33.47
CA PHE A 467 -2.73 -22.31 -32.71
C PHE A 467 -1.61 -23.21 -32.23
N ASP A 468 -0.36 -22.81 -32.46
CA ASP A 468 0.82 -23.47 -31.87
C ASP A 468 0.84 -23.22 -30.37
N THR A 469 1.08 -24.24 -29.57
CA THR A 469 1.14 -24.10 -28.13
C THR A 469 2.51 -24.38 -27.57
N TYR A 470 2.92 -23.56 -26.58
CA TYR A 470 4.22 -23.66 -25.94
C TYR A 470 4.05 -23.69 -24.42
N HIS A 471 4.97 -24.40 -23.77
CA HIS A 471 5.11 -24.42 -22.32
C HIS A 471 6.46 -23.81 -21.93
N LEU A 472 6.46 -22.93 -20.94
CA LEU A 472 7.69 -22.38 -20.37
C LEU A 472 8.22 -23.34 -19.31
N SER A 473 9.38 -23.95 -19.54
CA SER A 473 10.04 -24.80 -18.56
C SER A 473 10.49 -23.98 -17.35
N SER A 474 9.93 -24.28 -16.17
CA SER A 474 10.28 -23.60 -14.90
C SER A 474 11.74 -23.82 -14.47
N VAL A 475 12.41 -24.82 -15.04
CA VAL A 475 13.78 -25.24 -14.68
C VAL A 475 14.82 -24.57 -15.57
N ARG A 476 14.51 -24.35 -16.85
CA ARG A 476 15.47 -23.85 -17.86
C ARG A 476 15.11 -22.49 -18.44
N GLY A 477 13.87 -22.00 -18.26
CA GLY A 477 13.38 -20.80 -18.93
C GLY A 477 13.17 -20.95 -20.45
N ASP A 478 13.22 -22.19 -20.97
CA ASP A 478 13.06 -22.44 -22.39
C ASP A 478 11.59 -22.70 -22.74
N PHE A 479 11.18 -22.26 -23.93
CA PHE A 479 9.86 -22.55 -24.48
C PHE A 479 9.87 -23.88 -25.23
N GLU A 480 9.09 -24.85 -24.75
CA GLU A 480 8.90 -26.16 -25.39
C GLU A 480 7.60 -26.17 -26.19
N HIS A 481 7.65 -26.50 -27.48
CA HIS A 481 6.46 -26.70 -28.28
C HIS A 481 5.65 -27.93 -27.80
N LYS A 482 4.35 -27.74 -27.56
CA LYS A 482 3.44 -28.77 -27.03
C LYS A 482 2.43 -29.30 -28.07
N GLY A 483 2.55 -28.87 -29.29
CA GLY A 483 1.66 -29.21 -30.39
C GLY A 483 0.60 -28.15 -30.65
N ASP A 484 -0.26 -28.44 -31.59
CA ASP A 484 -1.29 -27.53 -32.06
C ASP A 484 -2.62 -27.78 -31.33
N VAL A 485 -3.38 -26.74 -31.14
CA VAL A 485 -4.75 -26.81 -30.62
C VAL A 485 -5.69 -26.12 -31.60
N LYS A 486 -6.92 -26.62 -31.67
CA LYS A 486 -7.98 -26.03 -32.50
C LYS A 486 -9.08 -25.42 -31.63
N THR A 487 -9.56 -24.28 -32.06
CA THR A 487 -10.77 -23.67 -31.47
C THR A 487 -12.04 -24.36 -31.99
N ASP A 488 -13.09 -24.35 -31.18
CA ASP A 488 -14.42 -24.83 -31.57
C ASP A 488 -15.19 -23.82 -32.44
N ALA A 489 -16.45 -24.11 -32.74
CA ALA A 489 -17.33 -23.27 -33.57
C ALA A 489 -17.58 -21.88 -32.96
N LEU A 490 -17.39 -21.70 -31.65
CA LEU A 490 -17.56 -20.42 -30.94
C LEU A 490 -16.20 -19.77 -30.61
N GLY A 491 -15.11 -20.32 -31.13
CA GLY A 491 -13.75 -19.81 -30.89
C GLY A 491 -13.15 -20.22 -29.56
N TYR A 492 -13.72 -21.18 -28.83
CA TYR A 492 -13.23 -21.63 -27.55
C TYR A 492 -12.19 -22.75 -27.67
N TYR A 493 -11.26 -22.72 -26.74
CA TYR A 493 -10.39 -23.82 -26.37
C TYR A 493 -10.40 -23.98 -24.84
N LEU A 494 -10.49 -25.21 -24.38
CA LEU A 494 -10.53 -25.54 -22.96
C LEU A 494 -9.14 -26.03 -22.50
N LEU A 495 -8.51 -25.30 -21.59
CA LEU A 495 -7.31 -25.74 -20.89
C LEU A 495 -7.66 -26.71 -19.77
N LYS A 496 -6.92 -27.81 -19.69
CA LYS A 496 -7.00 -28.74 -18.57
C LYS A 496 -6.34 -28.15 -17.34
N ASP A 497 -6.84 -28.53 -16.19
CA ASP A 497 -6.30 -28.08 -14.91
C ASP A 497 -4.76 -28.27 -14.79
N GLY A 498 -4.10 -27.23 -14.32
CA GLY A 498 -2.66 -27.22 -14.10
C GLY A 498 -1.79 -27.06 -15.34
N GLU A 499 -2.37 -26.76 -16.48
CA GLU A 499 -1.62 -26.49 -17.70
C GLU A 499 -1.31 -24.99 -17.82
N TRP A 500 -0.05 -24.71 -18.15
CA TRP A 500 0.42 -23.39 -18.54
C TRP A 500 0.71 -23.42 -20.02
N ARG A 501 0.12 -22.54 -20.80
CA ARG A 501 0.39 -22.50 -22.23
C ARG A 501 0.49 -21.08 -22.76
N TYR A 502 1.43 -20.92 -23.66
CA TYR A 502 1.48 -19.80 -24.59
C TYR A 502 0.86 -20.25 -25.89
N PHE A 503 0.00 -19.45 -26.46
CA PHE A 503 -0.66 -19.68 -27.72
C PHE A 503 -0.14 -18.71 -28.76
N MET A 504 0.25 -19.22 -29.90
CA MET A 504 0.61 -18.41 -31.07
C MET A 504 -0.30 -18.76 -32.22
N ALA A 505 -0.86 -17.76 -32.91
CA ALA A 505 -1.61 -17.98 -34.12
C ALA A 505 -0.69 -18.57 -35.20
N SER A 506 -1.05 -19.69 -35.78
CA SER A 506 -0.30 -20.26 -36.90
C SER A 506 -0.45 -19.34 -38.12
N GLY A 507 0.67 -18.90 -38.69
CA GLY A 507 0.68 -18.04 -39.85
C GLY A 507 1.23 -16.62 -39.61
N LYS A 508 0.51 -15.59 -40.05
CA LYS A 508 1.00 -14.20 -40.10
C LYS A 508 0.58 -13.34 -38.93
N ASP A 509 -0.34 -13.79 -38.08
CA ASP A 509 -0.79 -13.00 -36.93
C ASP A 509 0.16 -13.14 -35.74
N PRO A 510 0.58 -12.04 -35.14
CA PRO A 510 1.61 -12.05 -34.09
C PRO A 510 1.07 -12.28 -32.69
N LEU A 511 -0.22 -12.51 -32.51
CA LEU A 511 -0.80 -12.60 -31.17
C LEU A 511 -0.21 -13.79 -30.41
N ILE A 512 0.45 -13.45 -29.31
CA ILE A 512 0.90 -14.40 -28.31
C ILE A 512 0.02 -14.20 -27.09
N ALA A 513 -0.87 -15.14 -26.85
CA ALA A 513 -1.69 -15.17 -25.66
C ALA A 513 -1.05 -16.08 -24.62
N TYR A 514 -1.01 -15.60 -23.39
CA TYR A 514 -0.55 -16.40 -22.26
C TYR A 514 -1.73 -16.75 -21.36
N SER A 515 -1.85 -17.97 -20.99
CA SER A 515 -2.82 -18.42 -20.01
C SER A 515 -2.19 -19.27 -18.94
N TYR A 516 -2.55 -18.96 -17.74
CA TYR A 516 -2.21 -19.70 -16.56
C TYR A 516 -3.50 -20.09 -15.84
N HIS A 517 -3.80 -21.37 -15.84
CA HIS A 517 -4.86 -21.89 -15.00
C HIS A 517 -4.21 -22.59 -13.81
N SER A 518 -4.29 -21.97 -12.64
CA SER A 518 -3.81 -22.57 -11.41
C SER A 518 -4.97 -22.79 -10.45
N ARG A 519 -5.21 -24.02 -10.11
CA ARG A 519 -5.72 -24.26 -8.75
C ARG A 519 -4.72 -23.67 -7.77
N GLY A 520 -5.20 -22.92 -6.77
CA GLY A 520 -4.36 -22.36 -5.71
C GLY A 520 -3.30 -23.39 -5.24
N ARG A 521 -2.17 -22.90 -4.83
CA ARG A 521 -0.85 -23.57 -4.64
C ARG A 521 -0.77 -24.92 -3.91
N ASN A 522 -1.86 -25.63 -3.66
CA ASN A 522 -1.84 -26.90 -2.93
C ASN A 522 -2.16 -28.06 -3.87
N ARG A 523 -1.13 -28.54 -4.56
CA ARG A 523 -1.18 -29.75 -5.35
C ARG A 523 -0.84 -30.98 -4.50
N SER A 524 -1.75 -31.91 -4.43
CA SER A 524 -1.43 -33.34 -4.41
C SER A 524 -1.73 -33.89 -5.80
N ASP A 525 -0.77 -34.58 -6.44
CA ASP A 525 -0.85 -35.16 -7.77
C ASP A 525 -1.76 -36.41 -7.81
N GLY A 526 -3.02 -36.28 -7.39
CA GLY A 526 -4.00 -37.37 -7.41
C GLY A 526 -5.21 -37.06 -8.28
N PRO A 527 -5.96 -38.07 -8.74
CA PRO A 527 -7.21 -37.85 -9.45
C PRO A 527 -8.14 -36.98 -8.61
N ALA A 528 -8.96 -36.13 -9.25
CA ALA A 528 -9.87 -35.20 -8.58
C ALA A 528 -10.64 -35.93 -7.48
N ASP A 529 -10.31 -35.66 -6.23
CA ASP A 529 -10.96 -36.24 -5.07
C ASP A 529 -12.38 -35.66 -4.99
N PRO A 530 -13.43 -36.50 -5.05
CA PRO A 530 -14.79 -36.01 -4.88
C PRO A 530 -15.03 -35.27 -3.56
N LEU A 531 -14.11 -35.41 -2.57
CA LEU A 531 -14.12 -34.62 -1.34
C LEU A 531 -13.72 -33.15 -1.54
N ARG A 532 -13.12 -32.76 -2.68
CA ARG A 532 -12.80 -31.37 -3.02
C ARG A 532 -13.99 -30.51 -3.41
N LEU A 533 -15.19 -31.08 -3.42
CA LEU A 533 -16.42 -30.34 -3.64
C LEU A 533 -16.85 -29.51 -2.42
N TYR A 534 -16.21 -29.69 -1.26
CA TYR A 534 -16.50 -28.97 -0.03
C TYR A 534 -15.30 -28.20 0.46
N ALA A 535 -15.52 -26.93 0.78
CA ALA A 535 -14.60 -26.12 1.54
C ALA A 535 -15.14 -26.01 2.99
N TYR A 536 -14.25 -25.97 3.95
CA TYR A 536 -14.64 -25.68 5.32
C TYR A 536 -14.75 -24.18 5.52
N GLN A 537 -15.78 -23.74 6.19
CA GLN A 537 -16.00 -22.36 6.55
C GLN A 537 -16.27 -22.28 8.05
N GLY A 538 -15.58 -21.38 8.73
CA GLY A 538 -15.71 -21.19 10.17
C GLY A 538 -15.98 -19.73 10.52
N TYR A 539 -16.67 -19.58 11.64
CA TYR A 539 -16.88 -18.28 12.30
C TYR A 539 -16.51 -18.45 13.78
N VAL A 540 -15.77 -17.52 14.31
CA VAL A 540 -15.42 -17.44 15.73
C VAL A 540 -15.64 -16.02 16.24
N THR A 541 -16.13 -15.90 17.45
CA THR A 541 -16.37 -14.62 18.11
C THR A 541 -16.22 -14.76 19.61
N THR A 542 -16.19 -13.63 20.31
CA THR A 542 -16.19 -13.53 21.76
C THR A 542 -17.51 -12.95 22.26
N ASP A 543 -17.84 -13.17 23.55
CA ASP A 543 -19.04 -12.61 24.16
C ASP A 543 -19.03 -11.09 24.27
N ARG A 544 -17.85 -10.47 24.17
CA ARG A 544 -17.66 -9.02 24.19
C ARG A 544 -16.60 -8.60 23.19
N PRO A 545 -16.69 -7.41 22.63
CA PRO A 545 -15.65 -6.87 21.77
C PRO A 545 -14.40 -6.41 22.56
N ALA A 546 -14.51 -6.30 23.90
CA ALA A 546 -13.44 -5.75 24.74
C ALA A 546 -13.43 -6.33 26.15
N TYR A 547 -12.23 -6.47 26.71
CA TYR A 547 -11.98 -7.02 28.03
C TYR A 547 -10.90 -6.23 28.78
N ARG A 548 -10.85 -6.41 30.11
CA ARG A 548 -9.69 -6.00 30.93
C ARG A 548 -8.71 -7.15 31.10
N PRO A 549 -7.42 -6.86 31.32
CA PRO A 549 -6.47 -7.88 31.78
C PRO A 549 -7.03 -8.62 32.98
N GLY A 550 -6.88 -9.96 33.01
CA GLY A 550 -7.39 -10.81 34.04
C GLY A 550 -8.87 -11.20 33.94
N GLN A 551 -9.64 -10.66 33.00
CA GLN A 551 -11.03 -11.09 32.77
C GLN A 551 -11.08 -12.37 31.95
N THR A 552 -12.21 -13.08 32.10
CA THR A 552 -12.51 -14.28 31.29
C THR A 552 -13.26 -13.87 30.05
N ALA A 553 -12.72 -14.24 28.87
CA ALA A 553 -13.38 -14.12 27.59
C ALA A 553 -14.02 -15.45 27.20
N HIS A 554 -15.31 -15.44 26.91
CA HIS A 554 -16.04 -16.58 26.40
C HIS A 554 -16.00 -16.59 24.87
N ILE A 555 -15.56 -17.71 24.30
CA ILE A 555 -15.32 -17.88 22.87
C ILE A 555 -16.39 -18.82 22.34
N TYR A 556 -17.03 -18.43 21.26
CA TYR A 556 -18.05 -19.19 20.55
C TYR A 556 -17.71 -19.29 19.08
N GLY A 557 -18.10 -20.37 18.46
CA GLY A 557 -17.91 -20.48 17.03
C GLY A 557 -18.76 -21.57 16.40
N VAL A 558 -18.84 -21.50 15.07
CA VAL A 558 -19.52 -22.49 14.24
C VAL A 558 -18.56 -22.89 13.14
N TYR A 559 -18.58 -24.16 12.80
CA TYR A 559 -17.78 -24.75 11.74
C TYR A 559 -18.64 -25.60 10.83
N SER A 560 -18.57 -25.34 9.54
CA SER A 560 -19.41 -25.97 8.53
C SER A 560 -18.59 -26.39 7.31
N GLU A 561 -19.06 -27.38 6.61
CA GLU A 561 -18.62 -27.75 5.28
C GLU A 561 -19.54 -27.06 4.28
N VAL A 562 -19.00 -26.23 3.40
CA VAL A 562 -19.74 -25.55 2.34
C VAL A 562 -19.35 -26.17 1.02
N ARG A 563 -20.31 -26.63 0.25
CA ARG A 563 -20.05 -27.13 -1.08
C ARG A 563 -19.61 -25.95 -1.98
N MET A 564 -18.47 -26.07 -2.61
CA MET A 564 -18.03 -25.07 -3.58
C MET A 564 -19.05 -24.98 -4.71
N HIS A 565 -19.53 -23.78 -5.01
CA HIS A 565 -20.52 -23.50 -6.05
C HIS A 565 -21.93 -24.08 -5.79
N ALA A 566 -22.28 -24.39 -4.55
CA ALA A 566 -23.62 -24.80 -4.18
C ALA A 566 -24.05 -24.10 -2.89
N GLU A 567 -25.36 -23.92 -2.72
CA GLU A 567 -25.96 -23.27 -1.55
C GLU A 567 -26.09 -24.21 -0.33
N ASP A 568 -25.63 -25.46 -0.43
CA ASP A 568 -25.73 -26.41 0.65
C ASP A 568 -24.49 -26.36 1.54
N ALA A 569 -24.74 -26.02 2.78
CA ALA A 569 -23.77 -26.15 3.86
C ALA A 569 -24.12 -27.38 4.71
N ARG A 570 -23.10 -28.14 5.10
CA ARG A 570 -23.25 -29.26 6.04
C ARG A 570 -22.61 -28.88 7.37
N VAL A 571 -23.21 -29.38 8.40
CA VAL A 571 -22.63 -29.26 9.74
C VAL A 571 -21.34 -30.05 9.82
N ALA A 572 -20.24 -29.42 10.24
CA ALA A 572 -18.99 -30.10 10.52
C ALA A 572 -18.97 -30.61 11.98
N ALA A 573 -19.73 -31.67 12.24
CA ALA A 573 -19.85 -32.27 13.57
C ALA A 573 -18.59 -33.03 13.96
N SER A 574 -18.26 -33.01 15.26
CA SER A 574 -17.14 -33.75 15.86
C SER A 574 -15.78 -33.45 15.27
N LYS A 575 -15.57 -32.22 14.75
CA LYS A 575 -14.28 -31.77 14.24
C LYS A 575 -13.42 -31.20 15.36
N ALA A 576 -12.16 -31.62 15.39
CA ALA A 576 -11.17 -31.08 16.33
C ALA A 576 -10.57 -29.79 15.76
N LEU A 577 -10.62 -28.72 16.54
CA LEU A 577 -10.06 -27.43 16.21
C LEU A 577 -9.01 -27.01 17.24
N THR A 578 -7.99 -26.34 16.81
CA THR A 578 -7.00 -25.65 17.64
C THR A 578 -7.26 -24.16 17.57
N LEU A 579 -7.47 -23.54 18.72
CA LEU A 579 -7.61 -22.09 18.87
C LEU A 579 -6.32 -21.54 19.45
N GLU A 580 -5.67 -20.64 18.75
CA GLU A 580 -4.52 -19.90 19.24
C GLU A 580 -4.96 -18.50 19.63
N VAL A 581 -4.66 -18.09 20.84
CA VAL A 581 -4.87 -16.72 21.31
C VAL A 581 -3.56 -15.98 21.18
N ILE A 582 -3.59 -14.90 20.42
CA ILE A 582 -2.42 -14.10 20.05
C ILE A 582 -2.62 -12.70 20.63
N ASN A 583 -1.61 -12.17 21.33
CA ASN A 583 -1.66 -10.84 21.94
C ASN A 583 -1.35 -9.73 20.90
N ALA A 584 -1.40 -8.47 21.36
CA ALA A 584 -1.12 -7.30 20.55
C ALA A 584 0.32 -7.24 19.99
N SER A 585 1.26 -8.00 20.56
CA SER A 585 2.62 -8.16 20.04
C SER A 585 2.80 -9.34 19.10
N TYR A 586 1.70 -9.96 18.64
CA TYR A 586 1.68 -11.15 17.80
C TYR A 586 2.31 -12.40 18.45
N GLU A 587 2.35 -12.45 19.78
CA GLU A 587 2.83 -13.61 20.52
C GLU A 587 1.66 -14.53 20.89
N LYS A 588 1.84 -15.82 20.73
CA LYS A 588 0.86 -16.81 21.16
C LYS A 588 0.89 -16.91 22.68
N VAL A 589 -0.17 -16.43 23.33
CA VAL A 589 -0.32 -16.47 24.79
C VAL A 589 -0.98 -17.73 25.30
N GLN A 590 -1.83 -18.36 24.47
CA GLN A 590 -2.51 -19.59 24.84
C GLN A 590 -2.91 -20.40 23.61
N GLU A 591 -2.97 -21.72 23.78
CA GLU A 591 -3.51 -22.66 22.79
C GLU A 591 -4.59 -23.50 23.44
N LEU A 592 -5.75 -23.60 22.80
CA LEU A 592 -6.90 -24.37 23.27
C LEU A 592 -7.30 -25.40 22.22
N LYS A 593 -7.65 -26.61 22.65
CA LYS A 593 -8.22 -27.64 21.78
C LYS A 593 -9.72 -27.76 22.06
N VAL A 594 -10.52 -27.60 21.01
CA VAL A 594 -11.97 -27.71 21.11
C VAL A 594 -12.48 -28.72 20.07
N GLN A 595 -13.67 -29.23 20.31
CA GLN A 595 -14.34 -30.14 19.37
C GLN A 595 -15.75 -29.59 19.09
N THR A 596 -16.17 -29.62 17.83
CA THR A 596 -17.50 -29.19 17.44
C THR A 596 -18.56 -30.22 17.90
N ASP A 597 -19.72 -29.72 18.29
CA ASP A 597 -20.89 -30.55 18.67
C ASP A 597 -21.63 -31.08 17.42
N ALA A 598 -22.78 -31.74 17.65
CA ALA A 598 -23.62 -32.27 16.57
C ALA A 598 -24.15 -31.18 15.60
N PHE A 599 -24.08 -29.91 15.99
CA PHE A 599 -24.52 -28.76 15.20
C PHE A 599 -23.32 -27.93 14.62
N GLY A 600 -22.12 -28.49 14.70
CA GLY A 600 -20.90 -27.79 14.24
C GLY A 600 -20.49 -26.63 15.15
N ARG A 601 -21.08 -26.47 16.34
CA ARG A 601 -20.77 -25.37 17.26
C ARG A 601 -19.68 -25.80 18.24
N PHE A 602 -18.88 -24.83 18.64
CA PHE A 602 -17.95 -25.01 19.75
C PHE A 602 -18.01 -23.79 20.69
N SER A 603 -17.71 -24.02 21.94
CA SER A 603 -17.57 -22.97 22.94
C SER A 603 -16.44 -23.29 23.89
N THR A 604 -15.74 -22.28 24.33
CA THR A 604 -14.69 -22.38 25.35
C THR A 604 -14.52 -21.05 26.05
N SER A 605 -13.60 -20.97 26.99
CA SER A 605 -13.26 -19.70 27.63
C SER A 605 -11.79 -19.65 27.97
N ILE A 606 -11.26 -18.45 28.03
CA ILE A 606 -9.91 -18.17 28.47
C ILE A 606 -9.92 -17.09 29.55
N THR A 607 -9.01 -17.18 30.49
CA THR A 607 -8.73 -16.09 31.42
C THR A 607 -7.50 -15.34 30.87
N LEU A 608 -7.68 -14.07 30.53
CA LEU A 608 -6.60 -13.25 30.03
C LEU A 608 -5.54 -13.01 31.12
N PRO A 609 -4.25 -12.94 30.77
CA PRO A 609 -3.21 -12.66 31.76
C PRO A 609 -3.49 -11.33 32.49
N LYS A 610 -3.33 -11.33 33.83
CA LYS A 610 -3.53 -10.11 34.63
C LYS A 610 -2.54 -9.00 34.28
N ASP A 611 -1.33 -9.38 33.90
CA ASP A 611 -0.22 -8.52 33.54
C ASP A 611 0.02 -8.58 32.01
N GLY A 612 -0.99 -8.99 31.24
CA GLY A 612 -0.94 -9.08 29.80
C GLY A 612 -0.89 -7.70 29.13
N LEU A 613 -0.36 -7.65 27.92
CA LEU A 613 -0.36 -6.45 27.09
C LEU A 613 -1.80 -6.00 26.84
N THR A 614 -2.00 -4.70 26.81
CA THR A 614 -3.23 -4.11 26.24
C THR A 614 -3.09 -4.01 24.72
N GLY A 615 -4.19 -3.82 24.02
CA GLY A 615 -4.25 -3.73 22.56
C GLY A 615 -5.11 -4.83 21.94
N ASP A 616 -5.02 -4.98 20.64
CA ASP A 616 -5.84 -5.93 19.89
C ASP A 616 -5.30 -7.36 20.02
N TYR A 617 -6.13 -8.23 20.54
CA TYR A 617 -5.89 -9.65 20.60
C TYR A 617 -6.64 -10.36 19.49
N ARG A 618 -6.08 -11.46 19.02
CA ARG A 618 -6.69 -12.27 17.96
C ARG A 618 -6.85 -13.71 18.43
N ILE A 619 -8.03 -14.28 18.20
CA ILE A 619 -8.25 -15.71 18.28
C ILE A 619 -8.17 -16.25 16.85
N ARG A 620 -7.27 -17.19 16.63
CA ARG A 620 -7.07 -17.86 15.37
C ARG A 620 -7.46 -19.33 15.49
N ALA A 621 -8.43 -19.75 14.70
CA ALA A 621 -8.92 -21.12 14.70
C ALA A 621 -8.48 -21.87 13.46
N ARG A 622 -8.01 -23.10 13.63
CA ARG A 622 -7.61 -24.00 12.55
C ARG A 622 -7.92 -25.44 12.88
N THR A 623 -8.02 -26.29 11.89
CA THR A 623 -8.24 -27.72 12.11
C THR A 623 -7.02 -28.38 12.74
N ALA A 624 -7.25 -29.42 13.53
CA ALA A 624 -6.18 -30.22 14.13
C ALA A 624 -5.55 -31.22 13.14
N SER A 625 -6.22 -31.49 12.01
CA SER A 625 -5.76 -32.45 11.00
C SER A 625 -4.92 -31.76 9.92
N GLU A 626 -3.73 -32.27 9.63
CA GLU A 626 -2.88 -31.74 8.53
C GLU A 626 -3.60 -31.82 7.16
N ARG A 627 -4.38 -32.88 6.94
CA ARG A 627 -5.14 -33.05 5.70
C ARG A 627 -6.24 -32.01 5.54
N ASP A 628 -6.90 -31.65 6.63
CA ASP A 628 -7.97 -30.66 6.63
C ASP A 628 -7.40 -29.22 6.59
N GLN A 629 -6.16 -28.98 7.02
CA GLN A 629 -5.51 -27.67 6.93
C GLN A 629 -5.31 -27.20 5.47
N GLU A 630 -5.13 -28.11 4.53
CA GLU A 630 -5.05 -27.77 3.11
C GLU A 630 -6.39 -27.33 2.51
N LEU A 631 -7.51 -27.73 3.13
CA LEU A 631 -8.87 -27.46 2.66
C LEU A 631 -9.60 -26.41 3.51
N SER A 632 -9.05 -26.06 4.67
CA SER A 632 -9.67 -25.14 5.62
C SER A 632 -8.96 -23.81 5.64
N PRO A 633 -9.61 -22.72 5.26
CA PRO A 633 -9.09 -21.40 5.58
C PRO A 633 -9.04 -21.26 7.10
N GLU A 634 -7.98 -20.66 7.58
CA GLU A 634 -7.87 -20.14 8.92
C GLU A 634 -8.96 -19.09 9.12
N PHE A 635 -9.72 -19.17 10.19
CA PHE A 635 -10.70 -18.15 10.54
C PHE A 635 -10.37 -17.54 11.90
N SER A 636 -10.64 -16.28 12.05
CA SER A 636 -10.22 -15.52 13.23
C SER A 636 -11.21 -14.44 13.61
N CYS A 637 -11.15 -14.03 14.88
CA CYS A 637 -11.77 -12.80 15.36
C CYS A 637 -10.77 -11.98 16.16
N GLU A 638 -10.99 -10.70 16.21
CA GLU A 638 -10.23 -9.75 17.00
C GLU A 638 -11.10 -9.22 18.14
N PHE A 639 -10.49 -8.95 19.28
CA PHE A 639 -11.11 -8.31 20.42
C PHE A 639 -10.08 -7.45 21.12
N ALA A 640 -10.52 -6.35 21.71
CA ALA A 640 -9.63 -5.42 22.40
C ALA A 640 -9.41 -5.81 23.87
N VAL A 641 -8.17 -5.65 24.36
CA VAL A 641 -7.83 -5.76 25.77
C VAL A 641 -7.29 -4.42 26.25
N PHE A 642 -8.00 -3.75 27.16
CA PHE A 642 -7.56 -2.46 27.69
C PHE A 642 -8.07 -2.23 29.13
N GLU A 643 -7.40 -1.39 29.86
CA GLU A 643 -7.89 -0.91 31.13
C GLU A 643 -8.85 0.26 30.90
N TYR A 644 -10.11 0.05 31.24
CA TYR A 644 -11.04 1.19 31.26
C TYR A 644 -10.61 2.16 32.39
N LYS A 645 -9.77 3.13 32.04
CA LYS A 645 -9.87 4.41 32.74
C LYS A 645 -11.13 5.09 32.22
N ARG A 646 -11.97 5.61 33.08
CA ARG A 646 -12.95 6.58 32.63
C ARG A 646 -12.17 7.71 32.02
N GLU A 647 -12.42 7.96 30.76
CA GLU A 647 -11.91 9.17 30.12
C GLU A 647 -12.31 10.35 30.99
N GLY A 648 -11.36 11.14 31.41
CA GLY A 648 -11.59 12.31 32.25
C GLY A 648 -11.94 13.53 31.42
N THR A 649 -11.43 13.57 30.17
CA THR A 649 -11.54 14.72 29.28
C THR A 649 -12.03 14.32 27.90
N GLU A 650 -12.54 15.28 27.15
CA GLU A 650 -13.01 15.16 25.76
C GLU A 650 -12.35 16.27 24.93
N LEU A 651 -11.82 15.90 23.77
CA LEU A 651 -11.31 16.82 22.76
C LEU A 651 -12.36 17.04 21.68
N THR A 652 -12.70 18.28 21.38
CA THR A 652 -13.52 18.65 20.23
C THR A 652 -12.71 19.54 19.31
N VAL A 653 -12.69 19.22 18.01
CA VAL A 653 -11.99 20.01 16.99
C VAL A 653 -12.98 20.51 15.96
N ASP A 654 -13.03 21.82 15.79
CA ASP A 654 -13.88 22.50 14.79
C ASP A 654 -13.02 22.88 13.59
N MET A 655 -13.33 22.33 12.45
CA MET A 655 -12.67 22.61 11.18
C MET A 655 -13.61 23.38 10.25
N PRO A 656 -13.14 24.46 9.59
CA PRO A 656 -13.94 25.15 8.58
C PRO A 656 -14.35 24.18 7.48
N GLN A 657 -15.50 24.43 6.92
CA GLN A 657 -16.00 23.60 5.84
C GLN A 657 -15.25 23.85 4.53
N PRO A 658 -15.07 22.80 3.67
CA PRO A 658 -14.48 22.98 2.35
C PRO A 658 -15.26 24.02 1.49
N PRO A 659 -14.67 24.54 0.40
CA PRO A 659 -13.50 24.05 -0.29
C PRO A 659 -12.19 24.51 0.31
N TYR A 660 -11.18 23.60 0.32
CA TYR A 660 -9.84 23.93 0.74
C TYR A 660 -8.96 24.18 -0.49
N GLN A 661 -8.04 25.13 -0.41
CA GLN A 661 -7.18 25.53 -1.52
C GLN A 661 -5.71 25.33 -1.19
N TYR A 662 -4.95 24.86 -2.16
CA TYR A 662 -3.48 24.83 -2.07
C TYR A 662 -2.91 26.24 -1.86
N GLY A 663 -1.84 26.34 -1.09
CA GLY A 663 -1.20 27.61 -0.75
C GLY A 663 -2.00 28.45 0.26
N GLY A 664 -3.15 27.98 0.70
CA GLY A 664 -3.97 28.61 1.71
C GLY A 664 -3.59 28.20 3.13
N THR A 665 -4.37 28.70 4.07
CA THR A 665 -4.29 28.33 5.49
C THR A 665 -5.67 27.91 6.00
N LEU A 666 -5.68 26.95 6.91
CA LEU A 666 -6.90 26.43 7.51
C LEU A 666 -6.93 26.80 9.00
N PRO A 667 -7.81 27.72 9.42
CA PRO A 667 -8.00 28.02 10.84
C PRO A 667 -8.74 26.85 11.50
N ILE A 668 -8.16 26.31 12.56
CA ILE A 668 -8.72 25.24 13.39
C ILE A 668 -9.00 25.82 14.75
N THR A 669 -10.18 25.56 15.27
CA THR A 669 -10.55 25.88 16.66
C THR A 669 -11.03 24.61 17.35
N GLY A 670 -11.10 24.65 18.66
CA GLY A 670 -11.63 23.52 19.41
C GLY A 670 -11.64 23.76 20.90
N SER A 671 -11.99 22.73 21.63
CA SER A 671 -12.02 22.78 23.09
C SER A 671 -11.65 21.44 23.73
N VAL A 672 -11.05 21.54 24.90
CA VAL A 672 -10.82 20.41 25.80
C VAL A 672 -11.70 20.61 27.04
N ARG A 673 -12.55 19.63 27.33
CA ARG A 673 -13.47 19.66 28.44
C ARG A 673 -13.42 18.38 29.24
N THR A 674 -13.73 18.44 30.53
CA THR A 674 -14.01 17.21 31.26
C THR A 674 -15.32 16.59 30.77
N LEU A 675 -15.55 15.31 30.99
CA LEU A 675 -16.84 14.67 30.69
C LEU A 675 -18.04 15.29 31.47
N SER A 676 -17.78 16.01 32.55
CA SER A 676 -18.80 16.83 33.27
C SER A 676 -19.04 18.17 32.60
N GLY A 677 -18.35 18.50 31.49
CA GLY A 677 -18.50 19.75 30.74
C GLY A 677 -17.62 20.92 31.23
N SER A 678 -16.83 20.73 32.29
CA SER A 678 -15.94 21.78 32.80
C SER A 678 -14.75 22.01 31.84
N PRO A 679 -14.35 23.28 31.59
CA PRO A 679 -13.19 23.55 30.73
C PRO A 679 -11.88 23.03 31.34
N VAL A 680 -10.98 22.54 30.52
CA VAL A 680 -9.62 22.15 30.91
C VAL A 680 -8.65 23.23 30.41
N ALA A 681 -8.19 24.07 31.33
CA ALA A 681 -7.19 25.10 31.04
C ALA A 681 -5.78 24.47 30.98
N ASP A 682 -4.87 25.14 30.26
CA ASP A 682 -3.44 24.75 30.15
C ASP A 682 -3.21 23.31 29.62
N ALA A 683 -4.21 22.71 28.95
CA ALA A 683 -4.00 21.47 28.23
C ALA A 683 -3.16 21.74 26.98
N ARG A 684 -2.15 20.92 26.78
CA ARG A 684 -1.28 20.97 25.60
C ARG A 684 -2.03 20.37 24.41
N VAL A 685 -2.11 21.10 23.31
CA VAL A 685 -2.72 20.64 22.07
C VAL A 685 -1.68 20.69 20.97
N SER A 686 -1.25 19.52 20.52
CA SER A 686 -0.33 19.38 19.38
C SER A 686 -1.09 18.97 18.12
N TYR A 687 -0.60 19.36 16.96
CA TYR A 687 -1.10 18.83 15.71
C TYR A 687 -0.01 18.38 14.76
N THR A 688 -0.32 17.38 13.96
CA THR A 688 0.51 16.88 12.88
C THR A 688 -0.31 16.85 11.60
N LEU A 689 0.16 17.57 10.56
CA LEU A 689 -0.42 17.52 9.23
C LEU A 689 0.44 16.62 8.35
N ARG A 690 -0.12 15.48 7.95
CA ARG A 690 0.52 14.53 7.04
C ARG A 690 -0.11 14.58 5.66
N ARG A 691 0.70 14.67 4.62
CA ARG A 691 0.24 14.56 3.25
C ARG A 691 0.37 13.14 2.73
N SER A 692 -0.68 12.62 2.14
CA SER A 692 -0.67 11.35 1.42
C SER A 692 -1.17 11.54 -0.01
N VAL A 693 -0.61 10.75 -0.94
CA VAL A 693 -1.11 10.70 -2.32
C VAL A 693 -2.16 9.60 -2.40
N SER A 694 -3.35 9.93 -2.91
CA SER A 694 -4.35 8.90 -3.17
C SER A 694 -3.91 8.04 -4.35
N LEU A 695 -3.55 6.80 -4.06
CA LEU A 695 -3.04 5.82 -5.04
C LEU A 695 -4.14 5.14 -5.87
N TRP A 696 -5.40 5.44 -5.64
CA TRP A 696 -6.51 4.68 -6.24
C TRP A 696 -6.60 4.79 -7.76
N SER A 697 -6.15 5.90 -8.34
CA SER A 697 -6.19 6.14 -9.78
C SER A 697 -4.91 5.76 -10.54
N PHE A 698 -3.88 5.26 -9.87
CA PHE A 698 -2.53 5.17 -10.43
C PHE A 698 -2.06 3.76 -10.81
N ARG A 699 -2.91 2.74 -10.73
CA ARG A 699 -2.53 1.37 -11.12
C ARG A 699 -2.12 1.24 -12.60
N GLU A 700 -2.50 2.17 -13.44
CA GLU A 700 -2.20 2.16 -14.88
C GLU A 700 -1.07 3.12 -15.30
N LEU A 701 -0.57 3.93 -14.38
CA LEU A 701 0.51 4.88 -14.64
C LEU A 701 1.80 4.34 -14.04
N SER A 702 2.74 3.92 -14.88
CA SER A 702 4.10 3.53 -14.48
C SER A 702 4.96 4.75 -14.09
N VAL A 703 4.45 5.63 -13.26
CA VAL A 703 5.20 6.76 -12.70
C VAL A 703 5.77 6.31 -11.37
N ASP A 704 7.07 6.42 -11.20
CA ASP A 704 7.75 6.11 -9.96
C ASP A 704 7.37 7.16 -8.90
N TYR A 705 6.47 6.77 -7.99
CA TYR A 705 5.97 7.61 -6.91
C TYR A 705 6.82 7.57 -5.65
N SER A 706 7.91 6.81 -5.63
CA SER A 706 8.78 6.70 -4.46
C SER A 706 9.40 8.04 -4.04
N ASP A 707 9.58 8.96 -4.99
CA ASP A 707 10.11 10.31 -4.71
C ASP A 707 9.02 11.33 -4.29
N ARG A 708 7.74 10.98 -4.35
CA ARG A 708 6.62 11.90 -4.07
C ARG A 708 6.03 11.77 -2.67
N SER A 709 6.41 10.77 -1.92
CA SER A 709 5.86 10.48 -0.58
C SER A 709 6.55 11.27 0.55
N GLU A 710 7.63 11.96 0.29
CA GLU A 710 8.44 12.65 1.31
C GLU A 710 8.17 14.16 1.33
N ILE A 711 6.94 14.56 1.60
CA ILE A 711 6.71 15.87 2.21
C ILE A 711 6.66 15.63 3.71
N GLU A 712 7.58 16.31 4.40
CA GLU A 712 7.69 16.25 5.85
C GLU A 712 6.36 16.64 6.50
N ASP A 713 6.02 15.93 7.56
CA ASP A 713 4.85 16.25 8.37
C ASP A 713 5.04 17.65 8.98
N ILE A 714 3.99 18.45 8.96
CA ILE A 714 4.00 19.79 9.60
C ILE A 714 3.43 19.62 10.99
N THR A 715 4.23 19.93 12.01
CA THR A 715 3.85 19.82 13.41
C THR A 715 3.88 21.17 14.12
N SER A 716 2.98 21.39 15.07
CA SER A 716 3.01 22.54 15.96
C SER A 716 2.21 22.26 17.23
N GLU A 717 2.34 23.15 18.22
CA GLU A 717 1.72 23.00 19.52
C GLU A 717 1.13 24.34 20.02
N VAL A 718 -0.01 24.27 20.68
CA VAL A 718 -0.67 25.38 21.39
C VAL A 718 -1.16 24.89 22.74
N VAL A 719 -1.61 25.81 23.59
CA VAL A 719 -2.17 25.53 24.92
C VAL A 719 -3.59 26.06 25.00
N THR A 720 -4.48 25.33 25.66
CA THR A 720 -5.86 25.80 25.88
C THR A 720 -5.92 27.01 26.85
N ASP A 721 -6.83 27.92 26.57
CA ASP A 721 -7.11 29.05 27.43
C ASP A 721 -7.90 28.67 28.70
N ALA A 722 -8.20 29.64 29.56
CA ALA A 722 -8.98 29.45 30.78
C ALA A 722 -10.40 28.91 30.54
N SER A 723 -10.93 29.04 29.33
CA SER A 723 -12.23 28.48 28.92
C SER A 723 -12.09 27.09 28.26
N GLY A 724 -10.90 26.51 28.28
CA GLY A 724 -10.59 25.22 27.67
C GLY A 724 -10.56 25.26 26.14
N ARG A 725 -10.48 26.44 25.52
CA ARG A 725 -10.47 26.61 24.06
C ARG A 725 -9.06 26.77 23.54
N PHE A 726 -8.88 26.30 22.31
CA PHE A 726 -7.64 26.48 21.53
C PHE A 726 -7.94 26.95 20.13
N SER A 727 -6.95 27.56 19.50
CA SER A 727 -6.99 27.96 18.10
C SER A 727 -5.59 27.93 17.51
N PHE A 728 -5.48 27.40 16.30
CA PHE A 728 -4.25 27.43 15.51
C PHE A 728 -4.57 27.49 14.03
N THR A 729 -3.56 27.75 13.21
CA THR A 729 -3.72 27.82 11.76
C THR A 729 -2.79 26.80 11.12
N VAL A 730 -3.37 25.91 10.30
CA VAL A 730 -2.65 24.87 9.57
C VAL A 730 -2.32 25.41 8.17
N PRO A 731 -1.05 25.46 7.75
CA PRO A 731 -0.72 25.78 6.36
C PRO A 731 -1.07 24.61 5.45
N LEU A 732 -1.64 24.93 4.28
CA LEU A 732 -1.92 23.96 3.23
C LEU A 732 -0.92 24.19 2.08
N PRO A 733 0.25 23.55 2.09
CA PRO A 733 1.31 23.85 1.13
C PRO A 733 0.84 23.68 -0.31
N GLU A 734 1.32 24.54 -1.20
CA GLU A 734 1.13 24.33 -2.64
C GLU A 734 1.78 23.01 -3.08
N ASP A 735 1.16 22.37 -4.07
CA ASP A 735 1.82 21.26 -4.74
C ASP A 735 3.02 21.77 -5.53
N PRO A 736 4.26 21.43 -5.13
CA PRO A 736 5.46 21.87 -5.83
C PRO A 736 5.54 21.37 -7.28
N GLN A 737 4.73 20.35 -7.62
CA GLN A 737 4.75 19.71 -8.94
C GLN A 737 3.58 20.14 -9.82
N LYS A 738 2.67 21.03 -9.33
CA LYS A 738 1.48 21.51 -10.03
C LYS A 738 0.87 20.41 -10.91
N LEU A 739 0.28 19.42 -10.24
CA LEU A 739 -0.39 18.32 -10.93
C LEU A 739 -1.53 18.91 -11.76
N THR A 740 -1.27 19.17 -13.02
CA THR A 740 -2.26 19.73 -13.95
C THR A 740 -3.19 18.61 -14.38
N GLN A 741 -4.48 18.79 -14.07
CA GLN A 741 -5.54 17.97 -14.64
C GLN A 741 -5.51 18.07 -16.17
N ARG A 742 -5.36 16.94 -16.85
CA ARG A 742 -5.43 16.89 -18.31
C ARG A 742 -6.89 16.78 -18.73
N LYS A 743 -7.26 17.52 -19.78
CA LYS A 743 -8.59 17.45 -20.38
C LYS A 743 -8.80 16.02 -20.93
N GLY A 744 -9.61 15.22 -20.27
CA GLY A 744 -9.88 13.83 -20.63
C GLY A 744 -9.48 12.79 -19.59
N ASP A 745 -8.72 13.15 -18.55
CA ASP A 745 -8.45 12.25 -17.44
C ASP A 745 -9.66 12.20 -16.51
N TYR A 746 -10.25 11.03 -16.37
CA TYR A 746 -11.36 10.78 -15.45
C TYR A 746 -10.96 10.99 -13.98
N PHE A 747 -9.67 10.95 -13.68
CA PHE A 747 -9.15 11.09 -12.32
C PHE A 747 -7.88 11.95 -12.35
N ALA A 748 -7.99 13.18 -11.83
CA ALA A 748 -6.79 13.94 -11.48
C ALA A 748 -6.20 13.36 -10.18
N PRO A 749 -4.87 13.20 -10.09
CA PRO A 749 -4.24 12.86 -8.83
C PRO A 749 -4.52 13.98 -7.82
N TRP A 750 -4.97 13.61 -6.65
CA TRP A 750 -5.15 14.56 -5.56
C TRP A 750 -4.38 14.14 -4.32
N TYR A 751 -4.04 15.11 -3.52
CA TYR A 751 -3.46 14.84 -2.22
C TYR A 751 -4.56 14.78 -1.16
N SER A 752 -4.45 13.83 -0.27
CA SER A 752 -5.20 13.80 0.98
C SER A 752 -4.28 14.26 2.10
N TYR A 753 -4.71 15.26 2.83
CA TYR A 753 -4.04 15.67 4.04
C TYR A 753 -4.76 15.07 5.23
N THR A 754 -4.02 14.45 6.12
CA THR A 754 -4.52 13.97 7.41
C THR A 754 -4.00 14.90 8.49
N LEU A 755 -4.90 15.57 9.19
CA LEU A 755 -4.58 16.39 10.35
C LEU A 755 -4.91 15.59 11.61
N THR A 756 -3.89 15.27 12.36
CA THR A 756 -4.00 14.63 13.66
C THR A 756 -3.87 15.69 14.72
N VAL A 757 -4.87 15.85 15.57
CA VAL A 757 -4.86 16.79 16.70
C VAL A 757 -4.86 15.99 17.98
N THR A 758 -3.90 16.23 18.87
CA THR A 758 -3.77 15.51 20.13
C THR A 758 -3.78 16.49 21.28
N SER A 759 -4.69 16.34 22.23
CA SER A 759 -4.69 17.10 23.49
C SER A 759 -4.07 16.26 24.60
N THR A 760 -3.29 16.89 25.47
CA THR A 760 -2.74 16.26 26.68
C THR A 760 -3.00 17.18 27.87
N ASP A 761 -3.70 16.68 28.87
CA ASP A 761 -4.00 17.45 30.08
C ASP A 761 -2.83 17.44 31.10
N GLY A 762 -3.00 18.19 32.20
CA GLY A 762 -2.00 18.26 33.27
C GLY A 762 -1.78 16.93 34.02
N ALA A 763 -2.67 15.96 33.91
CA ALA A 763 -2.54 14.61 34.45
C ALA A 763 -1.85 13.64 33.47
N GLY A 764 -1.57 14.09 32.23
CA GLY A 764 -0.95 13.30 31.15
C GLY A 764 -1.96 12.40 30.41
N GLU A 765 -3.27 12.66 30.54
CA GLU A 765 -4.29 12.02 29.72
C GLU A 765 -4.30 12.66 28.33
N SER A 766 -4.28 11.84 27.30
CA SER A 766 -4.21 12.30 25.91
C SER A 766 -5.42 11.81 25.13
N HIS A 767 -6.00 12.70 24.31
CA HIS A 767 -7.07 12.41 23.37
C HIS A 767 -6.66 12.86 21.98
N GLN A 768 -7.07 12.10 20.96
CA GLN A 768 -6.67 12.34 19.59
C GLN A 768 -7.90 12.40 18.67
N GLU A 769 -7.91 13.39 17.79
CA GLU A 769 -8.85 13.51 16.69
C GLU A 769 -8.12 13.49 15.36
N ILE A 770 -8.61 12.70 14.42
CA ILE A 770 -8.03 12.54 13.08
C ILE A 770 -9.00 13.12 12.06
N LEU A 771 -8.57 14.17 11.38
CA LEU A 771 -9.35 14.88 10.39
C LEU A 771 -8.73 14.72 8.99
N ASN A 772 -9.55 14.32 8.01
CA ASN A 772 -9.11 14.24 6.62
C ASN A 772 -9.44 15.55 5.90
N ILE A 773 -8.45 16.16 5.25
CA ILE A 773 -8.57 17.39 4.51
C ILE A 773 -8.40 17.09 3.00
N PRO A 774 -9.49 16.95 2.24
CA PRO A 774 -9.44 16.65 0.81
C PRO A 774 -9.12 17.93 0.04
N ILE A 775 -7.86 18.07 -0.42
CA ILE A 775 -7.43 19.21 -1.24
C ILE A 775 -7.27 18.76 -2.69
N GLY A 776 -7.76 19.59 -3.61
CA GLY A 776 -7.64 19.34 -5.05
C GLY A 776 -8.53 18.21 -5.57
N GLN A 777 -9.37 17.64 -4.72
CA GLN A 777 -10.43 16.75 -5.20
C GLN A 777 -11.42 17.54 -6.05
N PRO A 778 -11.87 17.00 -7.20
CA PRO A 778 -12.96 17.61 -7.93
C PRO A 778 -14.19 17.64 -7.02
N VAL A 779 -14.55 18.82 -6.56
CA VAL A 779 -15.74 19.01 -5.75
C VAL A 779 -16.95 18.58 -6.57
N GLY A 780 -17.75 17.67 -6.03
CA GLY A 780 -18.95 17.21 -6.68
C GLY A 780 -18.80 16.00 -7.59
N ALA A 781 -17.73 15.20 -7.45
CA ALA A 781 -17.69 13.88 -8.09
C ALA A 781 -18.83 13.03 -7.54
N VAL A 782 -19.75 12.68 -8.41
CA VAL A 782 -20.87 11.78 -8.09
C VAL A 782 -20.94 10.65 -9.13
N SER A 783 -21.21 9.45 -8.68
CA SER A 783 -21.67 8.39 -9.55
C SER A 783 -23.19 8.41 -9.65
N VAL A 784 -23.70 8.03 -10.81
CA VAL A 784 -25.13 7.97 -11.08
C VAL A 784 -25.56 6.51 -11.06
N ASP A 785 -26.31 6.12 -10.07
CA ASP A 785 -26.90 4.79 -9.98
C ASP A 785 -28.25 4.81 -10.70
N LEU A 786 -28.19 4.52 -11.99
CA LEU A 786 -29.33 4.41 -12.90
C LEU A 786 -28.91 3.59 -14.13
N PRO A 787 -29.62 2.53 -14.50
CA PRO A 787 -29.32 1.78 -15.72
C PRO A 787 -29.54 2.62 -16.98
N GLN A 788 -28.74 2.38 -18.02
CA GLN A 788 -28.88 3.10 -19.29
C GLN A 788 -30.06 2.63 -20.12
N LEU A 789 -30.44 1.37 -20.01
CA LEU A 789 -31.62 0.80 -20.69
C LEU A 789 -32.71 0.48 -19.66
N ILE A 790 -33.82 1.19 -19.71
CA ILE A 790 -34.83 1.19 -18.66
C ILE A 790 -36.18 0.80 -19.24
N ASP A 791 -36.82 -0.25 -18.70
CA ASP A 791 -38.23 -0.49 -18.92
C ASP A 791 -39.01 0.64 -18.24
N ARG A 792 -39.65 1.50 -19.05
CA ARG A 792 -40.41 2.64 -18.55
C ARG A 792 -41.60 2.27 -17.65
N LYS A 793 -42.03 1.00 -17.68
CA LYS A 793 -43.10 0.43 -16.85
C LYS A 793 -42.59 -0.29 -15.61
N SER A 794 -41.28 -0.39 -15.43
CA SER A 794 -40.71 -0.98 -14.22
C SER A 794 -41.13 -0.19 -12.99
N ALA A 795 -41.69 -0.90 -12.00
CA ALA A 795 -42.16 -0.27 -10.75
C ALA A 795 -41.04 0.09 -9.78
N SER A 796 -39.82 -0.36 -10.07
CA SER A 796 -38.66 -0.26 -9.12
C SER A 796 -37.54 0.66 -9.61
N THR A 797 -37.78 1.50 -10.63
CA THR A 797 -36.71 2.36 -11.16
C THR A 797 -36.48 3.54 -10.23
N THR A 798 -35.29 3.60 -9.69
CA THR A 798 -34.82 4.67 -8.81
C THR A 798 -33.60 5.36 -9.41
N LEU A 799 -33.38 6.61 -9.07
CA LEU A 799 -32.18 7.38 -9.36
C LEU A 799 -31.51 7.76 -8.06
N ARG A 800 -30.24 7.53 -8.00
CA ARG A 800 -29.40 7.98 -6.88
C ARG A 800 -28.11 8.59 -7.41
N PHE A 801 -27.76 9.73 -6.84
CA PHE A 801 -26.45 10.34 -7.04
C PHE A 801 -25.59 10.04 -5.82
N THR A 802 -24.69 9.08 -5.93
CA THR A 802 -23.81 8.68 -4.83
C THR A 802 -22.62 9.63 -4.75
N ASN A 803 -22.40 10.21 -3.59
CA ASN A 803 -21.24 11.06 -3.33
C ASN A 803 -19.99 10.20 -3.19
N GLU A 804 -19.10 10.27 -4.17
CA GLU A 804 -17.81 9.56 -4.16
C GLU A 804 -16.78 10.20 -3.20
N LEU A 805 -17.05 11.44 -2.80
CA LEU A 805 -16.26 12.14 -1.81
C LEU A 805 -16.87 11.82 -0.44
N HIS A 806 -16.21 11.05 0.38
CA HIS A 806 -16.62 10.78 1.76
C HIS A 806 -16.56 12.04 2.65
N THR A 807 -17.14 13.14 2.18
CA THR A 807 -17.25 14.37 2.95
C THR A 807 -18.22 14.17 4.10
N LEU A 808 -17.90 14.79 5.22
CA LEU A 808 -18.68 14.74 6.45
C LEU A 808 -20.19 14.83 6.18
N ARG A 809 -20.95 13.93 6.75
CA ARG A 809 -22.41 13.76 6.54
C ARG A 809 -23.28 14.99 6.85
N SER A 810 -22.73 16.04 7.39
CA SER A 810 -23.48 17.22 7.80
C SER A 810 -23.94 18.15 6.67
N GLU A 811 -23.27 18.11 5.50
CA GLU A 811 -23.67 18.92 4.34
C GLU A 811 -23.41 18.14 3.04
N LEU A 812 -24.41 17.37 2.61
CA LEU A 812 -24.34 16.66 1.34
C LEU A 812 -24.46 17.65 0.17
N PRO A 813 -23.67 17.48 -0.90
CA PRO A 813 -23.82 18.28 -2.11
C PRO A 813 -25.24 18.17 -2.67
N THR A 814 -25.71 19.26 -3.24
CA THR A 814 -27.02 19.28 -3.90
C THR A 814 -26.86 19.06 -5.39
N VAL A 815 -27.64 18.14 -5.93
CA VAL A 815 -27.67 17.82 -7.37
C VAL A 815 -28.94 18.38 -7.98
N HIS A 816 -28.75 19.27 -8.94
CA HIS A 816 -29.82 19.67 -9.83
C HIS A 816 -29.76 18.82 -11.08
N TYR A 817 -30.85 18.14 -11.41
CA TYR A 817 -30.90 17.21 -12.54
C TYR A 817 -32.08 17.49 -13.46
N ARG A 818 -31.89 17.22 -14.76
CA ARG A 818 -32.91 17.36 -15.79
C ARG A 818 -32.89 16.15 -16.72
N LEU A 819 -34.03 15.55 -16.94
CA LEU A 819 -34.20 14.53 -17.96
C LEU A 819 -34.75 15.18 -19.22
N MET A 820 -34.01 15.11 -20.29
CA MET A 820 -34.29 15.84 -21.53
C MET A 820 -34.45 14.90 -22.72
N GLN A 821 -35.31 15.32 -23.68
CA GLN A 821 -35.37 14.73 -25.00
C GLN A 821 -35.19 15.84 -26.04
N GLY A 822 -34.03 15.92 -26.66
CA GLY A 822 -33.63 17.06 -27.45
C GLY A 822 -33.59 18.36 -26.60
N LYS A 823 -34.40 19.36 -26.93
CA LYS A 823 -34.50 20.61 -26.16
C LYS A 823 -35.62 20.58 -25.11
N LYS A 824 -36.44 19.52 -25.07
CA LYS A 824 -37.59 19.42 -24.18
C LYS A 824 -37.19 18.81 -22.84
N VAL A 825 -37.44 19.50 -21.76
CA VAL A 825 -37.30 19.01 -20.38
C VAL A 825 -38.55 18.22 -20.02
N HIS A 826 -38.40 16.98 -19.63
CA HIS A 826 -39.49 16.11 -19.20
C HIS A 826 -39.57 15.97 -17.69
N LEU A 827 -38.42 16.07 -17.04
CA LEU A 827 -38.32 15.96 -15.60
C LEU A 827 -37.17 16.87 -15.14
N GLU A 828 -37.43 17.60 -14.08
CA GLU A 828 -36.41 18.45 -13.44
C GLU A 828 -36.57 18.36 -11.92
N GLY A 829 -35.48 18.40 -11.20
CA GLY A 829 -35.51 18.35 -9.75
C GLY A 829 -34.17 18.69 -9.12
N THR A 830 -34.21 18.84 -7.82
CA THR A 830 -33.04 19.09 -6.99
C THR A 830 -33.08 18.13 -5.80
N THR A 831 -31.97 17.48 -5.51
CA THR A 831 -31.86 16.49 -4.44
C THR A 831 -30.49 16.59 -3.77
N PRO A 832 -30.39 16.32 -2.45
CA PRO A 832 -29.10 16.00 -1.86
C PRO A 832 -28.52 14.71 -2.47
N THR A 833 -27.20 14.60 -2.51
CA THR A 833 -26.57 13.30 -2.83
C THR A 833 -26.99 12.23 -1.82
N ASP A 834 -26.80 10.98 -2.20
CA ASP A 834 -27.16 9.78 -1.42
C ASP A 834 -28.67 9.56 -1.15
N SER A 835 -29.50 10.48 -1.65
CA SER A 835 -30.96 10.33 -1.59
C SER A 835 -31.48 9.50 -2.76
N VAL A 836 -32.46 8.66 -2.49
CA VAL A 836 -33.14 7.83 -3.50
C VAL A 836 -34.32 8.61 -4.06
N ILE A 837 -34.42 8.72 -5.38
CA ILE A 837 -35.48 9.36 -6.12
C ILE A 837 -36.28 8.27 -6.85
N GLU A 838 -37.57 8.15 -6.54
CA GLU A 838 -38.47 7.26 -7.25
C GLU A 838 -38.81 7.83 -8.64
N LEU A 839 -38.26 7.20 -9.68
CA LEU A 839 -38.53 7.62 -11.07
C LEU A 839 -39.67 6.88 -11.74
N ALA A 840 -39.99 5.67 -11.30
CA ALA A 840 -40.94 4.78 -11.94
C ALA A 840 -42.26 5.44 -12.33
N PRO A 841 -42.99 6.18 -11.46
CA PRO A 841 -44.28 6.78 -11.82
C PRO A 841 -44.15 7.83 -12.93
N ARG A 842 -43.01 8.51 -13.00
CA ARG A 842 -42.78 9.58 -13.99
C ARG A 842 -42.32 9.02 -15.32
N LEU A 843 -41.43 8.01 -15.32
CA LEU A 843 -40.95 7.35 -16.52
C LEU A 843 -42.07 6.59 -17.23
N ALA A 844 -43.04 6.04 -16.50
CA ALA A 844 -44.20 5.33 -17.08
C ALA A 844 -45.05 6.21 -18.04
N THR A 845 -45.05 7.51 -17.84
CA THR A 845 -45.79 8.48 -18.68
C THR A 845 -45.03 8.94 -19.92
N LEU A 846 -43.73 8.69 -19.98
CA LEU A 846 -42.88 9.13 -21.08
C LEU A 846 -42.91 8.14 -22.25
N PRO A 847 -42.80 8.61 -23.50
CA PRO A 847 -42.63 7.73 -24.64
C PRO A 847 -41.30 6.97 -24.62
N SER A 848 -41.27 5.82 -25.26
CA SER A 848 -40.00 5.10 -25.53
C SER A 848 -39.09 5.95 -26.41
N GLY A 849 -37.80 5.93 -26.13
CA GLY A 849 -36.79 6.72 -26.88
C GLY A 849 -35.54 7.03 -26.11
N ARG A 850 -34.65 7.77 -26.73
CA ARG A 850 -33.41 8.26 -26.13
C ARG A 850 -33.69 9.55 -25.38
N TYR A 851 -33.15 9.59 -24.17
CA TYR A 851 -33.16 10.74 -23.27
C TYR A 851 -31.72 11.06 -22.82
N GLU A 852 -31.53 12.26 -22.32
CA GLU A 852 -30.30 12.70 -21.71
C GLU A 852 -30.59 13.17 -20.29
N LEU A 853 -29.90 12.58 -19.33
CA LEU A 853 -29.89 13.03 -17.95
C LEU A 853 -28.72 14.01 -17.79
N ASP A 854 -29.05 15.29 -17.75
CA ASP A 854 -28.08 16.34 -17.41
C ASP A 854 -28.13 16.57 -15.91
N TYR A 855 -27.00 16.70 -15.28
CA TYR A 855 -26.98 17.02 -13.86
C TYR A 855 -25.84 17.99 -13.51
N THR A 856 -26.13 18.84 -12.54
CA THR A 856 -25.17 19.81 -12.00
C THR A 856 -25.10 19.60 -10.50
N VAL A 857 -23.95 19.27 -10.02
CA VAL A 857 -23.67 19.13 -8.58
C VAL A 857 -23.20 20.47 -8.06
N LYS A 858 -23.90 21.01 -7.09
CA LYS A 858 -23.52 22.24 -6.39
C LYS A 858 -23.06 21.92 -4.98
N TYR A 859 -21.89 22.38 -4.68
CA TYR A 859 -21.34 22.35 -3.35
C TYR A 859 -21.12 23.79 -2.89
N ARG A 860 -21.95 24.25 -1.97
CA ARG A 860 -22.02 25.68 -1.58
C ARG A 860 -22.03 26.60 -2.83
N ASP A 861 -22.04 27.89 -2.69
CA ASP A 861 -22.32 28.83 -3.81
C ASP A 861 -21.25 28.93 -4.90
N SER A 862 -20.13 28.25 -4.82
CA SER A 862 -18.95 28.54 -5.65
C SER A 862 -18.43 27.46 -6.58
N LEU A 863 -18.81 26.18 -6.42
CA LEU A 863 -18.25 25.08 -7.23
C LEU A 863 -19.37 24.23 -7.83
N SER A 864 -19.35 24.04 -9.14
CA SER A 864 -20.31 23.19 -9.83
C SER A 864 -19.60 22.19 -10.74
N TYR A 865 -19.99 20.92 -10.65
CA TYR A 865 -19.63 19.87 -11.59
C TYR A 865 -20.83 19.58 -12.47
N VAL A 866 -20.61 19.45 -13.79
CA VAL A 866 -21.67 19.15 -14.76
C VAL A 866 -21.40 17.78 -15.34
N GLY A 867 -22.38 16.89 -15.26
CA GLY A 867 -22.34 15.58 -15.87
C GLY A 867 -23.51 15.35 -16.81
N GLN A 868 -23.35 14.40 -17.72
CA GLN A 868 -24.36 14.01 -18.68
C GLN A 868 -24.35 12.50 -18.88
N MET A 869 -25.53 11.89 -18.94
CA MET A 869 -25.71 10.46 -19.17
C MET A 869 -26.84 10.21 -20.17
N ALA A 870 -26.59 9.41 -21.19
CA ALA A 870 -27.63 8.99 -22.12
C ALA A 870 -28.45 7.83 -21.55
N LEU A 871 -29.77 7.91 -21.64
CA LEU A 871 -30.73 6.91 -21.20
C LEU A 871 -31.61 6.47 -22.37
N TYR A 872 -32.01 5.22 -22.34
CA TYR A 872 -32.93 4.65 -23.34
C TYR A 872 -34.13 4.04 -22.64
N LEU A 873 -35.29 4.67 -22.79
CA LEU A 873 -36.54 4.16 -22.27
C LEU A 873 -37.20 3.23 -23.32
N PHE A 874 -37.65 2.08 -22.88
CA PHE A 874 -38.39 1.13 -23.72
C PHE A 874 -39.68 0.62 -23.03
N ASP A 875 -40.58 0.14 -23.82
CA ASP A 875 -41.72 -0.69 -23.39
C ASP A 875 -41.43 -2.12 -23.86
N THR A 876 -41.77 -3.14 -23.09
CA THR A 876 -41.55 -4.55 -23.45
C THR A 876 -42.20 -4.99 -24.74
N ARG A 877 -43.14 -4.19 -25.27
CA ARG A 877 -43.80 -4.39 -26.58
C ARG A 877 -43.08 -3.72 -27.75
N ASP A 878 -42.06 -2.91 -27.48
CA ASP A 878 -41.33 -2.25 -28.54
C ASP A 878 -40.47 -3.26 -29.31
N SER A 879 -40.35 -3.09 -30.59
CA SER A 879 -39.51 -3.91 -31.47
C SER A 879 -38.11 -3.31 -31.69
N LYS A 880 -37.91 -2.05 -31.29
CA LYS A 880 -36.67 -1.30 -31.50
C LYS A 880 -36.44 -0.25 -30.39
N VAL A 881 -35.19 0.11 -30.20
CA VAL A 881 -34.74 1.24 -29.38
C VAL A 881 -34.45 2.41 -30.30
N SER A 882 -35.23 3.48 -30.19
CA SER A 882 -35.10 4.66 -31.05
C SER A 882 -33.82 5.44 -30.76
N ASP A 883 -33.12 5.92 -31.82
CA ASP A 883 -31.85 6.69 -31.76
C ASP A 883 -30.77 6.00 -30.88
N LEU A 884 -30.67 4.67 -31.01
CA LEU A 884 -29.68 3.90 -30.28
C LEU A 884 -28.27 4.19 -30.78
N ARG A 885 -27.42 4.75 -29.93
CA ARG A 885 -26.00 5.04 -30.18
C ARG A 885 -25.05 4.18 -29.35
N ALA A 886 -25.55 3.66 -28.23
CA ALA A 886 -24.76 2.79 -27.38
C ALA A 886 -24.43 1.47 -28.09
N PRO A 887 -23.18 1.01 -28.04
CA PRO A 887 -22.73 -0.19 -28.74
C PRO A 887 -23.31 -1.47 -28.15
N LEU A 888 -23.61 -1.50 -26.87
CA LEU A 888 -24.23 -2.60 -26.15
C LEU A 888 -25.01 -2.03 -24.97
N LEU A 889 -26.23 -2.54 -24.77
CA LEU A 889 -27.07 -2.23 -23.63
C LEU A 889 -27.72 -3.51 -23.12
N LEU A 890 -27.89 -3.60 -21.79
CA LEU A 890 -28.52 -4.71 -21.10
C LEU A 890 -29.47 -4.18 -20.00
N SER A 891 -30.62 -4.80 -19.82
CA SER A 891 -31.56 -4.46 -18.77
C SER A 891 -32.19 -5.72 -18.18
N ALA A 892 -32.32 -5.74 -16.88
CA ALA A 892 -33.04 -6.76 -16.14
C ALA A 892 -34.55 -6.48 -16.10
N GLY A 893 -35.03 -5.40 -16.70
CA GLY A 893 -36.42 -4.95 -16.56
C GLY A 893 -36.67 -4.52 -15.11
N ASP A 894 -37.55 -5.23 -14.40
CA ASP A 894 -37.77 -5.02 -12.97
C ASP A 894 -36.81 -5.84 -12.08
N GLY A 895 -35.93 -6.62 -12.69
CA GLY A 895 -34.94 -7.43 -11.99
C GLY A 895 -35.49 -8.60 -11.18
N LYS A 896 -36.78 -8.94 -11.30
CA LYS A 896 -37.43 -9.92 -10.45
C LYS A 896 -38.04 -11.09 -11.26
N TYR A 897 -37.94 -12.30 -10.72
CA TYR A 897 -38.53 -13.50 -11.28
C TYR A 897 -39.10 -14.43 -10.17
N GLY A 898 -39.71 -15.55 -10.51
CA GLY A 898 -40.33 -16.47 -9.55
C GLY A 898 -41.83 -16.25 -9.40
N GLY A 899 -42.52 -17.13 -8.70
CA GLY A 899 -43.99 -17.10 -8.60
C GLY A 899 -44.72 -17.26 -9.93
N GLY A 900 -44.12 -18.01 -10.88
CA GLY A 900 -44.65 -18.20 -12.23
C GLY A 900 -44.07 -17.23 -13.27
N LYS A 901 -43.38 -16.19 -12.88
CA LYS A 901 -42.69 -15.27 -13.78
C LYS A 901 -41.30 -15.83 -14.13
N LYS A 902 -41.07 -16.08 -15.43
CA LYS A 902 -39.79 -16.57 -15.93
C LYS A 902 -38.74 -15.44 -15.94
N PRO A 903 -37.45 -15.76 -15.64
CA PRO A 903 -36.38 -14.78 -15.75
C PRO A 903 -36.15 -14.42 -17.23
N VAL A 904 -36.08 -13.12 -17.51
CA VAL A 904 -35.85 -12.58 -18.86
C VAL A 904 -35.03 -11.29 -18.72
N VAL A 905 -34.10 -11.09 -19.64
CA VAL A 905 -33.37 -9.82 -19.79
C VAL A 905 -33.64 -9.24 -21.19
N TYR A 906 -33.51 -7.93 -21.27
CA TYR A 906 -33.66 -7.15 -22.50
C TYR A 906 -32.30 -6.58 -22.89
N TYR A 907 -31.99 -6.60 -24.19
CA TYR A 907 -30.74 -6.09 -24.69
C TYR A 907 -30.92 -5.43 -26.06
N ALA A 908 -29.98 -4.53 -26.38
CA ALA A 908 -29.93 -3.85 -27.65
C ALA A 908 -28.50 -3.48 -28.04
N THR A 909 -28.22 -3.33 -29.31
CA THR A 909 -26.94 -2.89 -29.85
C THR A 909 -27.13 -1.93 -31.03
N SER A 910 -26.27 -0.91 -31.11
CA SER A 910 -26.19 -0.07 -32.32
C SER A 910 -25.22 -0.65 -33.37
N LEU A 911 -24.47 -1.68 -33.02
CA LEU A 911 -23.46 -2.28 -33.91
C LEU A 911 -24.12 -3.10 -35.00
N PRO A 912 -23.82 -2.87 -36.28
CA PRO A 912 -24.26 -3.73 -37.35
C PRO A 912 -23.54 -5.09 -37.26
N ASP A 913 -24.28 -6.16 -37.55
CA ASP A 913 -23.76 -7.54 -37.61
C ASP A 913 -23.00 -7.99 -36.34
N ALA A 914 -23.46 -7.51 -35.17
CA ALA A 914 -22.81 -7.79 -33.89
C ALA A 914 -22.88 -9.29 -33.55
N TYR A 915 -21.78 -9.79 -32.98
CA TYR A 915 -21.72 -11.04 -32.24
C TYR A 915 -21.75 -10.66 -30.76
N ILE A 916 -22.84 -10.97 -30.08
CA ILE A 916 -22.99 -10.74 -28.66
C ILE A 916 -22.94 -12.10 -27.97
N TYR A 917 -21.94 -12.30 -27.17
CA TYR A 917 -21.78 -13.50 -26.35
C TYR A 917 -22.52 -13.29 -25.04
N TYR A 918 -23.18 -14.31 -24.55
CA TYR A 918 -23.85 -14.29 -23.27
C TYR A 918 -23.41 -15.45 -22.39
N SER A 919 -23.37 -15.18 -21.10
CA SER A 919 -23.17 -16.17 -20.07
C SER A 919 -24.15 -15.90 -18.93
N VAL A 920 -24.82 -16.96 -18.48
CA VAL A 920 -25.80 -16.91 -17.40
C VAL A 920 -25.33 -17.84 -16.28
N TYR A 921 -25.25 -17.32 -15.07
CA TYR A 921 -24.79 -18.04 -13.89
C TYR A 921 -25.83 -17.96 -12.77
N SER A 922 -25.88 -18.99 -11.95
CA SER A 922 -26.43 -18.94 -10.60
C SER A 922 -25.32 -19.10 -9.57
N GLN A 923 -25.65 -19.04 -8.30
CA GLN A 923 -24.70 -19.36 -7.22
C GLN A 923 -24.16 -20.81 -7.32
N ARG A 924 -24.85 -21.69 -8.08
CA ARG A 924 -24.46 -23.10 -8.30
C ARG A 924 -23.58 -23.32 -9.50
N GLY A 925 -23.39 -22.30 -10.33
CA GLY A 925 -22.55 -22.38 -11.52
C GLY A 925 -23.26 -21.93 -12.80
N PRO A 926 -22.71 -22.27 -13.97
CA PRO A 926 -23.24 -21.83 -15.25
C PRO A 926 -24.58 -22.49 -15.56
N ILE A 927 -25.59 -21.68 -15.97
CA ILE A 927 -26.91 -22.11 -16.44
C ILE A 927 -26.93 -22.23 -17.96
N ALA A 928 -26.42 -21.19 -18.63
CA ALA A 928 -26.46 -21.13 -20.10
C ALA A 928 -25.36 -20.20 -20.64
N SER A 929 -24.92 -20.49 -21.85
CA SER A 929 -24.03 -19.59 -22.63
C SER A 929 -24.31 -19.75 -24.12
N GLY A 930 -23.92 -18.75 -24.90
CA GLY A 930 -24.07 -18.81 -26.34
C GLY A 930 -23.78 -17.49 -27.06
N VAL A 931 -24.18 -17.40 -28.31
CA VAL A 931 -23.99 -16.20 -29.13
C VAL A 931 -25.32 -15.71 -29.68
N LEU A 932 -25.51 -14.41 -29.66
CA LEU A 932 -26.70 -13.71 -30.16
C LEU A 932 -26.30 -12.87 -31.39
N ARG A 933 -27.19 -12.79 -32.37
CA ARG A 933 -26.99 -12.05 -33.62
C ARG A 933 -28.15 -11.05 -33.83
N PRO A 934 -28.28 -10.03 -32.99
CA PRO A 934 -29.36 -9.06 -33.13
C PRO A 934 -29.16 -8.17 -34.36
N LYS A 935 -30.28 -7.63 -34.87
CA LYS A 935 -30.19 -6.50 -35.80
C LYS A 935 -29.89 -5.22 -35.04
N ALA A 936 -29.04 -4.35 -35.60
CA ALA A 936 -28.75 -3.05 -35.02
C ALA A 936 -30.05 -2.25 -34.74
N GLY A 937 -30.15 -1.68 -33.56
CA GLY A 937 -31.35 -0.93 -33.13
C GLY A 937 -32.56 -1.78 -32.69
N ALA A 938 -32.54 -3.10 -32.85
CA ALA A 938 -33.60 -3.95 -32.36
C ALA A 938 -33.59 -4.06 -30.82
N LEU A 939 -34.74 -4.02 -30.20
CA LEU A 939 -34.94 -4.45 -28.82
C LEU A 939 -35.13 -5.96 -28.81
N CYS A 940 -34.28 -6.68 -28.17
CA CYS A 940 -34.26 -8.13 -28.10
C CYS A 940 -34.47 -8.62 -26.67
N THR A 941 -35.02 -9.83 -26.56
CA THR A 941 -35.18 -10.51 -25.26
C THR A 941 -34.31 -11.77 -25.21
N LEU A 942 -33.75 -12.06 -24.05
CA LEU A 942 -33.09 -13.33 -23.75
C LEU A 942 -33.85 -13.99 -22.58
N PRO A 943 -34.76 -14.94 -22.88
CA PRO A 943 -35.38 -15.74 -21.84
C PRO A 943 -34.36 -16.72 -21.27
N ILE A 944 -34.36 -16.88 -19.96
CA ILE A 944 -33.43 -17.76 -19.26
C ILE A 944 -34.18 -19.02 -18.84
N ASP A 945 -33.72 -20.18 -19.32
CA ASP A 945 -34.28 -21.46 -18.96
C ASP A 945 -33.60 -22.02 -17.70
N ILE A 946 -34.32 -22.00 -16.60
CA ILE A 946 -33.87 -22.52 -15.28
C ILE A 946 -34.54 -23.89 -14.95
N SER A 947 -35.19 -24.53 -15.93
CA SER A 947 -35.89 -25.80 -15.70
C SER A 947 -34.99 -26.96 -15.31
N LYS A 948 -33.70 -26.86 -15.59
CA LYS A 948 -32.70 -27.87 -15.23
C LYS A 948 -32.10 -27.65 -13.82
N GLU A 949 -32.37 -26.49 -13.23
CA GLU A 949 -31.93 -26.23 -11.86
C GLU A 949 -32.77 -27.05 -10.88
N PRO A 950 -32.15 -27.68 -9.86
CA PRO A 950 -32.87 -28.50 -8.90
C PRO A 950 -33.90 -27.71 -8.07
N THR A 951 -33.63 -26.43 -7.86
CA THR A 951 -34.56 -25.43 -7.29
C THR A 951 -34.34 -24.12 -8.01
N GLU A 952 -35.35 -23.24 -8.05
CA GLU A 952 -35.20 -21.91 -8.63
C GLU A 952 -34.05 -21.16 -7.90
N PRO A 953 -32.98 -20.69 -8.58
CA PRO A 953 -31.92 -19.94 -7.97
C PRO A 953 -32.44 -18.69 -7.23
N GLU A 954 -31.74 -18.21 -6.22
CA GLU A 954 -32.08 -16.95 -5.54
C GLU A 954 -31.65 -15.73 -6.36
N GLU A 955 -30.50 -15.85 -7.04
CA GLU A 955 -29.96 -14.83 -7.92
C GLU A 955 -29.46 -15.46 -9.22
N ILE A 956 -29.65 -14.75 -10.32
CA ILE A 956 -29.13 -15.09 -11.65
C ILE A 956 -28.33 -13.91 -12.16
N ASP A 957 -27.02 -14.13 -12.43
CA ASP A 957 -26.15 -13.19 -13.09
C ASP A 957 -26.20 -13.40 -14.61
N VAL A 958 -26.44 -12.34 -15.37
CA VAL A 958 -26.42 -12.36 -16.82
C VAL A 958 -25.35 -11.38 -17.31
N LYS A 959 -24.40 -11.91 -18.06
CA LYS A 959 -23.30 -11.15 -18.66
C LYS A 959 -23.43 -11.20 -20.17
N LEU A 960 -23.38 -10.04 -20.80
CA LEU A 960 -23.23 -9.90 -22.24
C LEU A 960 -21.90 -9.26 -22.56
N TYR A 961 -21.25 -9.73 -23.60
CA TYR A 961 -20.05 -9.08 -24.11
C TYR A 961 -19.96 -9.16 -25.63
N THR A 962 -19.27 -8.20 -26.20
CA THR A 962 -18.96 -8.17 -27.62
C THR A 962 -17.60 -7.53 -27.86
N VAL A 963 -17.01 -7.81 -29.00
CA VAL A 963 -15.78 -7.15 -29.45
C VAL A 963 -16.10 -6.37 -30.73
N ARG A 964 -15.65 -5.15 -30.80
CA ARG A 964 -15.72 -4.31 -32.00
C ARG A 964 -14.49 -3.40 -32.07
N ASP A 965 -13.80 -3.48 -33.20
CA ASP A 965 -12.59 -2.67 -33.45
C ASP A 965 -11.58 -2.73 -32.30
N GLY A 966 -11.28 -3.95 -31.80
CA GLY A 966 -10.37 -4.22 -30.73
C GLY A 966 -10.86 -3.83 -29.33
N ARG A 967 -12.06 -3.25 -29.22
CA ARG A 967 -12.64 -2.87 -27.92
C ARG A 967 -13.51 -4.00 -27.40
N PHE A 968 -13.25 -4.38 -26.17
CA PHE A 968 -14.10 -5.27 -25.40
C PHE A 968 -15.19 -4.46 -24.70
N LEU A 969 -16.43 -4.79 -24.98
CA LEU A 969 -17.62 -4.14 -24.42
C LEU A 969 -18.38 -5.19 -23.61
N ARG A 970 -18.74 -4.86 -22.39
CA ARG A 970 -19.41 -5.77 -21.45
C ARG A 970 -20.51 -5.05 -20.70
N GLU A 971 -21.64 -5.75 -20.56
CA GLU A 971 -22.76 -5.35 -19.70
C GLU A 971 -23.12 -6.54 -18.79
N GLU A 972 -23.59 -6.23 -17.59
CA GLU A 972 -23.95 -7.24 -16.59
C GLU A 972 -25.18 -6.79 -15.80
N VAL A 973 -26.10 -7.69 -15.57
CA VAL A 973 -27.28 -7.47 -14.73
C VAL A 973 -27.56 -8.68 -13.86
N LYS A 974 -28.20 -8.43 -12.74
CA LYS A 974 -28.66 -9.44 -11.79
C LYS A 974 -30.17 -9.50 -11.77
N LEU A 975 -30.70 -10.72 -11.75
CA LEU A 975 -32.11 -11.03 -11.53
C LEU A 975 -32.24 -11.70 -10.17
N GLN A 976 -33.18 -11.25 -9.37
CA GLN A 976 -33.46 -11.81 -8.05
C GLN A 976 -34.79 -12.52 -8.02
N ARG A 977 -34.84 -13.68 -7.39
CA ARG A 977 -36.08 -14.38 -7.14
C ARG A 977 -36.89 -13.63 -6.10
N THR A 978 -38.14 -13.33 -6.45
CA THR A 978 -39.12 -12.83 -5.47
C THR A 978 -39.41 -13.92 -4.45
N GLN A 979 -38.89 -13.75 -3.26
CA GLN A 979 -39.21 -14.63 -2.12
C GLN A 979 -40.34 -14.00 -1.31
N PRO A 980 -41.30 -14.79 -0.76
CA PRO A 980 -42.06 -14.29 0.36
C PRO A 980 -41.07 -13.95 1.49
N GLU A 981 -41.26 -12.76 2.06
CA GLU A 981 -40.36 -12.28 3.12
C GLU A 981 -40.17 -13.32 4.20
N LYS A 982 -38.99 -13.91 4.29
CA LYS A 982 -38.59 -14.74 5.43
C LYS A 982 -38.18 -13.81 6.56
N GLN A 983 -39.16 -13.22 7.24
CA GLN A 983 -38.90 -12.47 8.45
C GLN A 983 -38.81 -13.45 9.61
N LEU A 984 -37.65 -13.49 10.26
CA LEU A 984 -37.52 -14.13 11.57
C LEU A 984 -38.33 -13.30 12.58
N GLN A 985 -39.41 -13.88 13.08
CA GLN A 985 -40.19 -13.28 14.15
C GLN A 985 -39.58 -13.66 15.49
N ILE A 986 -39.12 -12.67 16.23
CA ILE A 986 -38.61 -12.82 17.59
C ILE A 986 -39.75 -12.48 18.54
N THR A 987 -40.16 -13.46 19.31
CA THR A 987 -41.13 -13.26 20.40
C THR A 987 -40.42 -13.45 21.73
N TRP A 988 -40.43 -12.41 22.57
CA TRP A 988 -39.85 -12.47 23.90
C TRP A 988 -40.78 -13.21 24.83
N ASP A 989 -40.33 -14.32 25.41
CA ASP A 989 -41.10 -15.10 26.36
C ASP A 989 -40.90 -14.59 27.79
N SER A 990 -39.70 -14.17 28.11
CA SER A 990 -39.38 -13.48 29.36
C SER A 990 -38.36 -12.38 29.16
N PHE A 991 -38.73 -11.19 29.60
CA PHE A 991 -37.89 -9.99 29.45
C PHE A 991 -38.28 -8.95 30.52
N ARG A 992 -37.31 -8.43 31.22
CA ARG A 992 -37.48 -7.24 32.09
C ARG A 992 -36.78 -6.05 31.47
N ASP A 993 -37.44 -4.93 31.37
CA ASP A 993 -36.95 -3.67 30.87
C ASP A 993 -36.18 -2.83 31.91
N ARG A 994 -36.24 -3.21 33.19
CA ARG A 994 -35.58 -2.53 34.31
C ARG A 994 -34.88 -3.52 35.23
N LEU A 995 -33.56 -3.37 35.32
CA LEU A 995 -32.69 -4.17 36.17
C LEU A 995 -31.90 -3.26 37.11
N LYS A 996 -31.57 -3.77 38.31
CA LYS A 996 -30.59 -3.13 39.20
C LYS A 996 -29.17 -3.57 38.81
N ALA A 997 -28.22 -2.69 39.03
CA ALA A 997 -26.80 -3.01 38.80
C ALA A 997 -26.39 -4.21 39.66
N GLY A 998 -25.87 -5.25 39.02
CA GLY A 998 -25.47 -6.52 39.66
C GLY A 998 -26.52 -7.62 39.69
N ASP A 999 -27.79 -7.36 39.31
CA ASP A 999 -28.81 -8.39 39.19
C ASP A 999 -28.45 -9.40 38.08
N LYS A 1000 -28.80 -10.68 38.33
CA LYS A 1000 -28.76 -11.72 37.32
C LYS A 1000 -30.16 -11.83 36.71
N GLU A 1001 -30.22 -11.85 35.39
CA GLU A 1001 -31.47 -12.01 34.67
C GLU A 1001 -31.33 -13.10 33.62
N THR A 1002 -32.42 -13.80 33.32
CA THR A 1002 -32.51 -14.78 32.23
C THR A 1002 -33.61 -14.34 31.29
N TRP A 1003 -33.23 -14.06 30.06
CA TRP A 1003 -34.15 -13.74 28.98
C TRP A 1003 -34.39 -14.97 28.12
N SER A 1004 -35.63 -15.19 27.78
CA SER A 1004 -36.01 -16.23 26.81
C SER A 1004 -36.80 -15.65 25.65
N PHE A 1005 -36.56 -16.16 24.49
CA PHE A 1005 -37.29 -15.77 23.28
C PHE A 1005 -37.48 -16.95 22.37
N THR A 1006 -38.57 -16.91 21.62
CA THR A 1006 -38.88 -17.88 20.57
C THR A 1006 -38.64 -17.24 19.19
N LEU A 1007 -37.87 -17.96 18.37
CA LEU A 1007 -37.65 -17.63 16.95
C LEU A 1007 -38.61 -18.45 16.09
N ARG A 1008 -39.36 -17.79 15.23
CA ARG A 1008 -40.23 -18.45 14.25
C ARG A 1008 -39.92 -17.98 12.86
#